data_f4cfadd5a77e483f258f392cee9ae49e
#
_entry.id   f4cfadd5a77e483f258f392cee9ae49e
#
_cell.length_a   1.000
_cell.length_b   1.000
_cell.length_c   1.000
_cell.angle_alpha   90.00
_cell.angle_beta   90.00
_cell.angle_gamma   90.00
#
_symmetry.space_group_name_H-M   'P 1'
#
loop_
_entity.id
_entity.type
_entity.pdbx_description
1 polymer ?
#
loop_
_entity_poly.entity_id
_entity_poly.type
_entity_poly.pdbx_seq_one_letter_code
_entity_poly.pdbx_strand_id
1 'polypeptide(L)'
;MARTIPLEKVRNIGIAAHIDAGKTTTTERILFYSGIVHKIGEVHEGTAVTDWMEQERERGITITAAAISTSWRDHRINIIDTPGHVDFTIEVERSMRVLDGVIAVFCSVGGVQPQSETVWRQADRYKVPRIAFINKMDRTGANFFKVYDQIRDRMRCNAVPIQIPIGSESDLRGIVDLVRMRAKIYANDLGTDIEDTEIPEEVKEQAQEYRTKLIESVAETDEALIEKYLEGEELTEDEIRQALRKGTVAGTIVPVLCGSAFKNKGVQLLLDAVIDYLPAPIDVPAIQGTLANGSVAERFADDEAPMSALAFKIMADPFGRLTFLRVYSGVLKKGSYILNSTKDQKERVSRLIILKANDRTEVDELRAGDLGAAVGLKNTFTGDTICDESSPIILESLFIPEPVISVAVEPKTKQDMEKLSKALQSLSEEDPTFRVNVDHETNQTVIAGMGELHLEILVDRMLREFKVEANVGAPQVAYRETIRKPVKTEGKFIRQSGGKGQYGHVVIEVEPGEPGTGFEFVSKIVGGAIPKEYVGPAEQGMKEKCESGILAGYPVIDVKATLVDGSFHDVDSSEMAFKIVGSMAIQDAVMKASPVLLEPMMKVEVEVPEDFLGDVMGDLNSRRGQIEGMGSEQGLAKVTAKVPLSEMFGYATDIRSKTQGRGIFSMEFSHYDEVPRNVAEAIIAKSKGNA
;
A
#
# COMPACT_ATOMS: atom_id res chain seq x y z
N MET A 1 21.33 -17.45 -23.18
CA MET A 1 20.47 -17.55 -24.40
C MET A 1 19.93 -16.18 -24.75
N ALA A 2 19.55 -15.94 -26.00
CA ALA A 2 18.90 -14.67 -26.35
C ALA A 2 17.51 -14.60 -25.66
N ARG A 3 17.06 -13.38 -25.34
CA ARG A 3 15.75 -13.10 -24.75
C ARG A 3 14.65 -13.55 -25.74
N THR A 4 13.64 -14.25 -25.27
CA THR A 4 12.52 -14.73 -26.12
C THR A 4 11.53 -13.62 -26.46
N ILE A 5 11.32 -12.65 -25.53
CA ILE A 5 10.45 -11.49 -25.72
C ILE A 5 11.28 -10.25 -25.47
N PRO A 6 11.40 -9.33 -26.44
CA PRO A 6 12.12 -8.07 -26.27
C PRO A 6 11.58 -7.26 -25.09
N LEU A 7 12.45 -6.47 -24.46
CA LEU A 7 12.11 -5.73 -23.23
C LEU A 7 11.03 -4.68 -23.46
N GLU A 8 11.03 -4.05 -24.62
CA GLU A 8 10.00 -3.10 -25.09
C GLU A 8 8.60 -3.73 -25.23
N LYS A 9 8.53 -5.07 -25.34
CA LYS A 9 7.28 -5.83 -25.40
C LYS A 9 6.85 -6.42 -24.04
N VAL A 10 7.44 -5.97 -22.96
CA VAL A 10 7.04 -6.35 -21.59
C VAL A 10 6.21 -5.23 -20.97
N ARG A 11 5.16 -5.58 -20.26
CA ARG A 11 4.35 -4.66 -19.45
C ARG A 11 4.19 -5.24 -18.05
N ASN A 12 4.59 -4.50 -17.03
CA ASN A 12 4.35 -4.86 -15.64
C ASN A 12 3.32 -3.90 -15.07
N ILE A 13 2.10 -4.38 -14.96
CA ILE A 13 0.97 -3.53 -14.63
C ILE A 13 0.28 -3.99 -13.35
N GLY A 14 -0.27 -3.03 -12.61
CA GLY A 14 -1.20 -3.26 -11.52
C GLY A 14 -2.63 -2.94 -11.91
N ILE A 15 -3.57 -3.64 -11.32
CA ILE A 15 -4.98 -3.26 -11.38
C ILE A 15 -5.39 -2.79 -10.00
N ALA A 16 -5.74 -1.51 -9.88
CA ALA A 16 -6.05 -0.83 -8.65
C ALA A 16 -7.46 -0.23 -8.70
N ALA A 17 -8.21 -0.38 -7.61
CA ALA A 17 -9.59 0.08 -7.54
C ALA A 17 -10.04 0.19 -6.09
N HIS A 18 -11.13 0.95 -5.86
CA HIS A 18 -11.88 0.79 -4.61
C HIS A 18 -12.64 -0.54 -4.57
N ILE A 19 -13.14 -0.89 -3.39
CA ILE A 19 -13.96 -2.08 -3.18
C ILE A 19 -15.17 -2.03 -4.14
N ASP A 20 -15.50 -3.16 -4.72
CA ASP A 20 -16.63 -3.30 -5.66
C ASP A 20 -16.57 -2.47 -6.95
N ALA A 21 -15.44 -1.87 -7.35
CA ALA A 21 -15.32 -1.25 -8.67
C ALA A 21 -15.28 -2.27 -9.82
N GLY A 22 -15.09 -3.55 -9.50
CA GLY A 22 -15.00 -4.64 -10.47
C GLY A 22 -13.56 -4.98 -10.89
N LYS A 23 -12.60 -4.77 -9.99
CA LYS A 23 -11.19 -5.08 -10.17
C LYS A 23 -10.96 -6.53 -10.57
N THR A 24 -11.32 -7.48 -9.70
CA THR A 24 -11.19 -8.93 -9.93
C THR A 24 -11.92 -9.37 -11.19
N THR A 25 -13.14 -8.86 -11.43
CA THR A 25 -13.86 -9.13 -12.68
C THR A 25 -13.10 -8.67 -13.91
N THR A 26 -12.48 -7.49 -13.85
CA THR A 26 -11.64 -6.98 -14.96
C THR A 26 -10.42 -7.87 -15.19
N THR A 27 -9.73 -8.27 -14.12
CA THR A 27 -8.59 -9.21 -14.19
C THR A 27 -9.00 -10.55 -14.80
N GLU A 28 -10.11 -11.14 -14.36
CA GLU A 28 -10.63 -12.41 -14.90
C GLU A 28 -10.96 -12.32 -16.41
N ARG A 29 -11.52 -11.20 -16.86
CA ARG A 29 -11.77 -10.97 -18.30
C ARG A 29 -10.49 -10.79 -19.10
N ILE A 30 -9.49 -10.12 -18.55
CA ILE A 30 -8.16 -10.02 -19.16
C ILE A 30 -7.57 -11.42 -19.34
N LEU A 31 -7.61 -12.27 -18.31
CA LEU A 31 -7.12 -13.65 -18.39
C LEU A 31 -7.89 -14.52 -19.40
N PHE A 32 -9.19 -14.33 -19.51
CA PHE A 32 -10.01 -15.01 -20.48
C PHE A 32 -9.65 -14.62 -21.92
N TYR A 33 -9.62 -13.31 -22.24
CA TYR A 33 -9.32 -12.87 -23.59
C TYR A 33 -7.86 -13.14 -24.01
N SER A 34 -6.96 -13.19 -23.07
CA SER A 34 -5.56 -13.58 -23.33
C SER A 34 -5.33 -15.09 -23.42
N GLY A 35 -6.40 -15.91 -23.27
CA GLY A 35 -6.36 -17.36 -23.46
C GLY A 35 -5.72 -18.16 -22.31
N ILE A 36 -5.47 -17.52 -21.18
CA ILE A 36 -4.93 -18.20 -19.98
C ILE A 36 -5.99 -19.07 -19.32
N VAL A 37 -7.22 -18.58 -19.25
CA VAL A 37 -8.35 -19.35 -18.74
C VAL A 37 -9.38 -19.61 -19.84
N HIS A 38 -9.97 -20.80 -19.86
CA HIS A 38 -10.93 -21.22 -20.88
C HIS A 38 -12.39 -20.94 -20.49
N LYS A 39 -12.64 -20.63 -19.21
CA LYS A 39 -13.95 -20.26 -18.68
C LYS A 39 -13.82 -18.96 -17.93
N ILE A 40 -14.85 -18.14 -18.05
CA ILE A 40 -14.97 -16.89 -17.31
C ILE A 40 -15.21 -17.21 -15.84
N GLY A 41 -14.30 -16.78 -14.95
CA GLY A 41 -14.49 -16.82 -13.51
C GLY A 41 -15.43 -15.70 -13.03
N GLU A 42 -16.32 -16.02 -12.10
CA GLU A 42 -17.21 -15.05 -11.47
C GLU A 42 -16.92 -14.93 -9.97
N VAL A 43 -16.71 -13.70 -9.51
CA VAL A 43 -16.37 -13.41 -8.11
C VAL A 43 -17.50 -13.89 -7.18
N HIS A 44 -18.76 -13.62 -7.53
CA HIS A 44 -19.92 -13.99 -6.72
C HIS A 44 -20.14 -15.51 -6.62
N GLU A 45 -19.58 -16.28 -7.54
CA GLU A 45 -19.64 -17.74 -7.53
C GLU A 45 -18.40 -18.38 -6.90
N GLY A 46 -17.41 -17.56 -6.46
CA GLY A 46 -16.13 -18.04 -5.91
C GLY A 46 -15.27 -18.81 -6.91
N THR A 47 -15.48 -18.57 -8.22
CA THR A 47 -14.75 -19.25 -9.31
C THR A 47 -13.61 -18.43 -9.90
N ALA A 48 -13.36 -17.24 -9.37
CA ALA A 48 -12.25 -16.39 -9.79
C ALA A 48 -10.89 -17.06 -9.54
N VAL A 49 -10.03 -17.05 -10.55
CA VAL A 49 -8.71 -17.68 -10.51
C VAL A 49 -7.73 -16.85 -9.68
N THR A 50 -7.91 -15.53 -9.67
CA THR A 50 -7.06 -14.59 -8.93
C THR A 50 -7.28 -14.64 -7.43
N ASP A 51 -8.50 -14.97 -6.98
CA ASP A 51 -8.85 -15.13 -5.58
C ASP A 51 -8.56 -16.58 -5.14
N TRP A 52 -7.30 -16.86 -4.84
CA TRP A 52 -6.84 -18.22 -4.53
C TRP A 52 -7.08 -18.65 -3.08
N MET A 53 -7.21 -17.68 -2.15
CA MET A 53 -7.51 -17.95 -0.74
C MET A 53 -9.00 -18.26 -0.56
N GLU A 54 -9.30 -19.18 0.37
CA GLU A 54 -10.69 -19.47 0.74
C GLU A 54 -11.42 -18.20 1.24
N GLN A 55 -10.75 -17.39 2.05
CA GLN A 55 -11.31 -16.15 2.60
C GLN A 55 -11.62 -15.11 1.52
N GLU A 56 -10.82 -15.03 0.47
CA GLU A 56 -11.10 -14.15 -0.69
C GLU A 56 -12.38 -14.55 -1.37
N ARG A 57 -12.55 -15.85 -1.62
CA ARG A 57 -13.77 -16.42 -2.26
C ARG A 57 -15.00 -16.28 -1.40
N GLU A 58 -14.89 -16.55 -0.09
CA GLU A 58 -16.01 -16.42 0.84
C GLU A 58 -16.48 -14.98 1.01
N ARG A 59 -15.55 -14.02 1.00
CA ARG A 59 -15.85 -12.60 1.25
C ARG A 59 -16.04 -11.79 -0.03
N GLY A 60 -15.61 -12.32 -1.18
CA GLY A 60 -15.65 -11.62 -2.46
C GLY A 60 -14.69 -10.42 -2.55
N ILE A 61 -13.61 -10.42 -1.77
CA ILE A 61 -12.59 -9.36 -1.76
C ILE A 61 -11.20 -9.95 -1.96
N THR A 62 -10.35 -9.26 -2.70
CA THR A 62 -8.93 -9.60 -2.79
C THR A 62 -8.22 -9.18 -1.51
N ILE A 63 -7.49 -10.09 -0.90
CA ILE A 63 -6.75 -9.90 0.35
C ILE A 63 -5.26 -9.75 0.04
N THR A 64 -4.73 -10.67 -0.78
CA THR A 64 -3.30 -10.70 -1.15
C THR A 64 -3.13 -10.39 -2.63
N ALA A 65 -2.11 -9.61 -2.96
CA ALA A 65 -1.77 -9.34 -4.34
C ALA A 65 -1.33 -10.63 -5.06
N ALA A 66 -2.00 -10.93 -6.18
CA ALA A 66 -1.67 -12.06 -7.06
C ALA A 66 -0.89 -11.56 -8.28
N ALA A 67 0.26 -12.17 -8.56
CA ALA A 67 1.06 -11.85 -9.73
C ALA A 67 0.86 -12.93 -10.81
N ILE A 68 0.39 -12.52 -11.99
CA ILE A 68 0.06 -13.44 -13.09
C ILE A 68 0.68 -12.91 -14.38
N SER A 69 1.26 -13.81 -15.18
CA SER A 69 1.79 -13.46 -16.51
C SER A 69 0.85 -13.95 -17.62
N THR A 70 0.59 -13.08 -18.57
CA THR A 70 -0.22 -13.36 -19.77
C THR A 70 0.42 -12.76 -21.02
N SER A 71 -0.21 -12.96 -22.20
CA SER A 71 0.26 -12.44 -23.47
C SER A 71 -0.87 -11.81 -24.26
N TRP A 72 -0.61 -10.66 -24.92
CA TRP A 72 -1.53 -9.99 -25.81
C TRP A 72 -0.76 -9.30 -26.94
N ARG A 73 -1.15 -9.46 -28.19
CA ARG A 73 -0.51 -8.85 -29.37
C ARG A 73 1.03 -8.96 -29.32
N ASP A 74 1.57 -10.18 -29.10
CA ASP A 74 3.02 -10.47 -28.97
C ASP A 74 3.74 -9.75 -27.82
N HIS A 75 3.00 -9.16 -26.88
CA HIS A 75 3.54 -8.60 -25.65
C HIS A 75 3.31 -9.54 -24.48
N ARG A 76 4.27 -9.57 -23.55
CA ARG A 76 4.08 -10.20 -22.25
C ARG A 76 3.56 -9.16 -21.28
N ILE A 77 2.43 -9.45 -20.64
CA ILE A 77 1.81 -8.62 -19.63
C ILE A 77 1.87 -9.37 -18.32
N ASN A 78 2.61 -8.84 -17.36
CA ASN A 78 2.61 -9.29 -15.98
C ASN A 78 1.63 -8.40 -15.22
N ILE A 79 0.64 -9.02 -14.61
CA ILE A 79 -0.44 -8.33 -13.88
C ILE A 79 -0.27 -8.61 -12.41
N ILE A 80 -0.29 -7.57 -11.58
CA ILE A 80 -0.44 -7.68 -10.14
C ILE A 80 -1.83 -7.16 -9.78
N ASP A 81 -2.69 -8.08 -9.34
CA ASP A 81 -4.01 -7.75 -8.82
C ASP A 81 -3.88 -7.30 -7.37
N THR A 82 -4.13 -6.02 -7.09
CA THR A 82 -3.92 -5.42 -5.76
C THR A 82 -5.20 -5.44 -4.93
N PRO A 83 -5.15 -5.60 -3.60
CA PRO A 83 -6.33 -5.43 -2.74
C PRO A 83 -6.93 -4.03 -2.88
N GLY A 84 -8.27 -3.96 -2.73
CA GLY A 84 -8.99 -2.68 -2.71
C GLY A 84 -9.26 -2.14 -1.31
N HIS A 85 -9.00 -2.91 -0.24
CA HIS A 85 -9.32 -2.55 1.13
C HIS A 85 -8.14 -1.86 1.83
N VAL A 86 -8.45 -0.82 2.62
CA VAL A 86 -7.42 -0.03 3.32
C VAL A 86 -6.59 -0.82 4.34
N ASP A 87 -7.15 -1.88 4.92
CA ASP A 87 -6.42 -2.75 5.86
C ASP A 87 -5.26 -3.49 5.18
N PHE A 88 -5.25 -3.57 3.85
CA PHE A 88 -4.20 -4.21 3.05
C PHE A 88 -3.35 -3.20 2.28
N THR A 89 -3.20 -1.99 2.80
CA THR A 89 -2.42 -0.91 2.19
C THR A 89 -1.00 -1.34 1.84
N ILE A 90 -0.36 -2.18 2.66
CA ILE A 90 0.99 -2.69 2.40
C ILE A 90 1.06 -3.53 1.11
N GLU A 91 0.03 -4.31 0.81
CA GLU A 91 -0.04 -5.08 -0.45
C GLU A 91 -0.05 -4.15 -1.66
N VAL A 92 -0.75 -3.02 -1.54
CA VAL A 92 -0.79 -1.98 -2.58
C VAL A 92 0.55 -1.26 -2.69
N GLU A 93 1.14 -0.83 -1.56
CA GLU A 93 2.44 -0.14 -1.52
C GLU A 93 3.54 -0.98 -2.17
N ARG A 94 3.67 -2.25 -1.76
CA ARG A 94 4.70 -3.13 -2.30
C ARG A 94 4.48 -3.48 -3.77
N SER A 95 3.21 -3.54 -4.20
CA SER A 95 2.88 -3.73 -5.61
C SER A 95 3.25 -2.49 -6.44
N MET A 96 2.84 -1.29 -6.02
CA MET A 96 3.15 -0.04 -6.71
C MET A 96 4.65 0.18 -6.90
N ARG A 97 5.48 -0.30 -5.97
CA ARG A 97 6.93 -0.17 -6.04
C ARG A 97 7.57 -0.96 -7.20
N VAL A 98 6.94 -2.04 -7.63
CA VAL A 98 7.48 -2.96 -8.63
C VAL A 98 6.75 -2.89 -9.98
N LEU A 99 5.73 -2.05 -10.09
CA LEU A 99 4.97 -1.84 -11.31
C LEU A 99 5.58 -0.75 -12.19
N ASP A 100 5.41 -0.92 -13.51
CA ASP A 100 5.77 0.10 -14.49
C ASP A 100 4.54 0.94 -14.88
N GLY A 101 3.32 0.40 -14.70
CA GLY A 101 2.08 1.11 -14.98
C GLY A 101 0.89 0.56 -14.20
N VAL A 102 -0.21 1.32 -14.14
CA VAL A 102 -1.43 0.95 -13.38
C VAL A 102 -2.68 1.19 -14.22
N ILE A 103 -3.62 0.25 -14.13
CA ILE A 103 -5.02 0.43 -14.52
C ILE A 103 -5.79 0.85 -13.27
N ALA A 104 -6.24 2.10 -13.21
CA ALA A 104 -7.11 2.61 -12.16
C ALA A 104 -8.58 2.39 -12.57
N VAL A 105 -9.26 1.46 -11.89
CA VAL A 105 -10.66 1.11 -12.20
C VAL A 105 -11.61 1.91 -11.34
N PHE A 106 -12.55 2.60 -11.98
CA PHE A 106 -13.59 3.41 -11.33
C PHE A 106 -14.97 2.82 -11.62
N CYS A 107 -15.89 2.94 -10.67
CA CYS A 107 -17.28 2.55 -10.89
C CYS A 107 -18.05 3.70 -11.57
N SER A 108 -18.77 3.42 -12.66
CA SER A 108 -19.56 4.41 -13.39
C SER A 108 -20.74 5.01 -12.59
N VAL A 109 -21.14 4.35 -11.51
CA VAL A 109 -22.19 4.81 -10.58
C VAL A 109 -21.60 5.51 -9.37
N GLY A 110 -20.66 4.82 -8.67
CA GLY A 110 -20.02 5.33 -7.45
C GLY A 110 -18.98 6.43 -7.69
N GLY A 111 -18.43 6.50 -8.89
CA GLY A 111 -17.41 7.50 -9.24
C GLY A 111 -16.11 7.37 -8.48
N VAL A 112 -15.52 8.51 -8.15
CA VAL A 112 -14.30 8.61 -7.37
C VAL A 112 -14.63 8.49 -5.88
N GLN A 113 -14.10 7.47 -5.23
CA GLN A 113 -14.25 7.20 -3.80
C GLN A 113 -12.94 7.46 -3.04
N PRO A 114 -12.96 7.62 -1.71
CA PRO A 114 -11.76 7.90 -0.91
C PRO A 114 -10.64 6.87 -1.08
N GLN A 115 -11.00 5.60 -1.20
CA GLN A 115 -10.03 4.53 -1.48
C GLN A 115 -9.35 4.72 -2.84
N SER A 116 -10.09 5.21 -3.85
CA SER A 116 -9.52 5.54 -5.16
C SER A 116 -8.48 6.65 -5.03
N GLU A 117 -8.75 7.67 -4.19
CA GLU A 117 -7.80 8.77 -3.93
C GLU A 117 -6.55 8.27 -3.19
N THR A 118 -6.72 7.34 -2.23
CA THR A 118 -5.58 6.77 -1.49
C THR A 118 -4.65 6.00 -2.42
N VAL A 119 -5.20 5.09 -3.23
CA VAL A 119 -4.42 4.32 -4.21
C VAL A 119 -3.79 5.22 -5.26
N TRP A 120 -4.50 6.28 -5.68
CA TRP A 120 -3.98 7.26 -6.62
C TRP A 120 -2.76 8.01 -6.06
N ARG A 121 -2.84 8.47 -4.79
CA ARG A 121 -1.71 9.11 -4.09
C ARG A 121 -0.50 8.17 -3.93
N GLN A 122 -0.75 6.87 -3.72
CA GLN A 122 0.32 5.87 -3.70
C GLN A 122 1.01 5.78 -5.07
N ALA A 123 0.23 5.73 -6.16
CA ALA A 123 0.78 5.75 -7.51
C ALA A 123 1.55 7.06 -7.81
N ASP A 124 1.11 8.21 -7.29
CA ASP A 124 1.85 9.49 -7.39
C ASP A 124 3.19 9.44 -6.64
N ARG A 125 3.20 8.88 -5.43
CA ARG A 125 4.42 8.71 -4.63
C ARG A 125 5.50 7.95 -5.38
N TYR A 126 5.12 6.87 -6.05
CA TYR A 126 6.04 6.05 -6.83
C TYR A 126 6.16 6.48 -8.28
N LYS A 127 5.52 7.58 -8.68
CA LYS A 127 5.50 8.12 -10.05
C LYS A 127 5.11 7.08 -11.09
N VAL A 128 4.15 6.22 -10.77
CA VAL A 128 3.69 5.16 -11.66
C VAL A 128 2.71 5.72 -12.69
N PRO A 129 3.00 5.63 -14.00
CA PRO A 129 2.08 5.99 -15.08
C PRO A 129 0.79 5.17 -15.00
N ARG A 130 -0.33 5.79 -15.40
CA ARG A 130 -1.64 5.16 -15.25
C ARG A 130 -2.60 5.44 -16.38
N ILE A 131 -3.53 4.52 -16.56
CA ILE A 131 -4.74 4.68 -17.37
C ILE A 131 -5.95 4.50 -16.46
N ALA A 132 -7.03 5.24 -16.72
CA ALA A 132 -8.28 5.13 -15.99
C ALA A 132 -9.30 4.32 -16.78
N PHE A 133 -9.96 3.37 -16.14
CA PHE A 133 -11.02 2.55 -16.73
C PHE A 133 -12.32 2.72 -15.95
N ILE A 134 -13.31 3.40 -16.55
CA ILE A 134 -14.65 3.59 -15.99
C ILE A 134 -15.48 2.35 -16.32
N ASN A 135 -15.60 1.48 -15.31
CA ASN A 135 -16.24 0.16 -15.39
C ASN A 135 -17.70 0.21 -14.94
N LYS A 136 -18.42 -0.90 -15.14
CA LYS A 136 -19.83 -1.08 -14.75
C LYS A 136 -20.79 -0.15 -15.49
N MET A 137 -20.50 0.19 -16.73
CA MET A 137 -21.37 1.01 -17.58
C MET A 137 -22.74 0.38 -17.86
N ASP A 138 -22.94 -0.90 -17.49
CA ASP A 138 -24.19 -1.65 -17.57
C ASP A 138 -25.13 -1.44 -16.37
N ARG A 139 -24.66 -0.81 -15.28
CA ARG A 139 -25.46 -0.62 -14.07
C ARG A 139 -26.40 0.58 -14.18
N THR A 140 -27.56 0.47 -13.52
CA THR A 140 -28.51 1.58 -13.38
C THR A 140 -27.84 2.76 -12.68
N GLY A 141 -27.96 3.96 -13.26
CA GLY A 141 -27.30 5.18 -12.81
C GLY A 141 -25.87 5.35 -13.35
N ALA A 142 -25.41 4.51 -14.26
CA ALA A 142 -24.09 4.64 -14.88
C ALA A 142 -23.95 5.94 -15.68
N ASN A 143 -22.92 6.72 -15.36
CA ASN A 143 -22.64 7.98 -16.04
C ASN A 143 -21.14 8.19 -16.23
N PHE A 144 -20.67 7.95 -17.47
CA PHE A 144 -19.26 8.11 -17.85
C PHE A 144 -18.77 9.56 -17.64
N PHE A 145 -19.52 10.55 -18.11
CA PHE A 145 -19.07 11.94 -18.14
C PHE A 145 -18.94 12.53 -16.75
N LYS A 146 -19.90 12.22 -15.86
CA LYS A 146 -19.83 12.60 -14.46
C LYS A 146 -18.58 12.03 -13.77
N VAL A 147 -18.27 10.75 -13.98
CA VAL A 147 -17.10 10.11 -13.37
C VAL A 147 -15.80 10.64 -13.97
N TYR A 148 -15.78 10.91 -15.28
CA TYR A 148 -14.67 11.57 -15.95
C TYR A 148 -14.36 12.94 -15.31
N ASP A 149 -15.37 13.77 -15.12
CA ASP A 149 -15.20 15.08 -14.48
C ASP A 149 -14.69 14.94 -13.03
N GLN A 150 -15.21 13.97 -12.27
CA GLN A 150 -14.71 13.67 -10.92
C GLN A 150 -13.25 13.24 -10.92
N ILE A 151 -12.81 12.42 -11.89
CA ILE A 151 -11.39 12.01 -12.01
C ILE A 151 -10.53 13.25 -12.24
N ARG A 152 -10.89 14.11 -13.18
CA ARG A 152 -10.15 15.33 -13.46
C ARG A 152 -10.05 16.26 -12.24
N ASP A 153 -11.18 16.51 -11.59
CA ASP A 153 -11.28 17.53 -10.53
C ASP A 153 -10.72 17.03 -9.18
N ARG A 154 -11.05 15.78 -8.77
CA ARG A 154 -10.64 15.24 -7.47
C ARG A 154 -9.21 14.68 -7.50
N MET A 155 -8.80 14.04 -8.61
CA MET A 155 -7.42 13.55 -8.75
C MET A 155 -6.46 14.64 -9.21
N ARG A 156 -6.97 15.80 -9.64
CA ARG A 156 -6.18 16.96 -10.11
C ARG A 156 -5.18 16.56 -11.20
N CYS A 157 -5.65 15.78 -12.16
CA CYS A 157 -4.83 15.27 -13.25
C CYS A 157 -5.40 15.69 -14.61
N ASN A 158 -4.56 15.69 -15.63
CA ASN A 158 -5.01 15.86 -17.00
C ASN A 158 -5.58 14.53 -17.52
N ALA A 159 -6.83 14.24 -17.14
CA ALA A 159 -7.57 13.09 -17.63
C ALA A 159 -8.07 13.36 -19.03
N VAL A 160 -7.73 12.46 -19.98
CA VAL A 160 -8.05 12.62 -21.39
C VAL A 160 -8.86 11.44 -21.87
N PRO A 161 -10.14 11.61 -22.25
CA PRO A 161 -10.94 10.53 -22.80
C PRO A 161 -10.40 10.10 -24.15
N ILE A 162 -10.05 8.82 -24.27
CA ILE A 162 -9.69 8.19 -25.56
C ILE A 162 -10.84 7.35 -26.08
N GLN A 163 -11.87 7.17 -25.27
CA GLN A 163 -13.09 6.44 -25.59
C GLN A 163 -14.30 7.12 -24.95
N ILE A 164 -15.47 6.99 -25.58
CA ILE A 164 -16.76 7.30 -24.96
C ILE A 164 -17.74 6.14 -25.19
N PRO A 165 -18.70 5.89 -24.27
CA PRO A 165 -19.66 4.81 -24.43
C PRO A 165 -20.73 5.13 -25.47
N ILE A 166 -21.27 4.10 -26.13
CA ILE A 166 -22.47 4.15 -26.97
C ILE A 166 -23.61 3.54 -26.18
N GLY A 167 -24.46 4.39 -25.59
CA GLY A 167 -25.47 4.01 -24.62
C GLY A 167 -24.91 3.81 -23.22
N SER A 168 -25.79 3.52 -22.27
CA SER A 168 -25.48 3.20 -20.88
C SER A 168 -26.52 2.25 -20.31
N GLU A 169 -26.24 1.67 -19.15
CA GLU A 169 -27.15 0.70 -18.48
C GLU A 169 -27.47 -0.49 -19.38
N SER A 170 -28.77 -0.81 -19.56
CA SER A 170 -29.23 -1.87 -20.47
C SER A 170 -28.93 -1.59 -21.94
N ASP A 171 -28.76 -0.31 -22.29
CA ASP A 171 -28.59 0.13 -23.68
C ASP A 171 -27.12 0.28 -24.09
N LEU A 172 -26.19 -0.13 -23.22
CA LEU A 172 -24.77 -0.15 -23.54
C LEU A 172 -24.50 -1.11 -24.71
N ARG A 173 -24.28 -0.57 -25.92
CA ARG A 173 -24.09 -1.35 -27.14
C ARG A 173 -22.65 -1.42 -27.60
N GLY A 174 -21.88 -0.37 -27.34
CA GLY A 174 -20.55 -0.27 -27.88
C GLY A 174 -19.75 0.89 -27.27
N ILE A 175 -18.64 1.18 -27.91
CA ILE A 175 -17.66 2.19 -27.49
C ILE A 175 -17.17 2.94 -28.75
N VAL A 176 -17.09 4.25 -28.69
CA VAL A 176 -16.41 5.07 -29.70
C VAL A 176 -14.95 5.15 -29.36
N ASP A 177 -14.08 4.77 -30.28
CA ASP A 177 -12.64 5.03 -30.25
C ASP A 177 -12.38 6.44 -30.79
N LEU A 178 -12.02 7.37 -29.92
CA LEU A 178 -11.77 8.77 -30.26
C LEU A 178 -10.44 8.97 -30.99
N VAL A 179 -9.51 8.03 -30.89
CA VAL A 179 -8.22 8.10 -31.61
C VAL A 179 -8.42 7.81 -33.08
N ARG A 180 -9.28 6.84 -33.39
CA ARG A 180 -9.60 6.43 -34.78
C ARG A 180 -10.84 7.08 -35.34
N MET A 181 -11.69 7.66 -34.51
CA MET A 181 -13.04 8.11 -34.84
C MET A 181 -13.88 7.00 -35.47
N ARG A 182 -13.91 5.85 -34.82
CA ARG A 182 -14.68 4.65 -35.20
C ARG A 182 -15.47 4.12 -34.03
N ALA A 183 -16.56 3.44 -34.31
CA ALA A 183 -17.39 2.77 -33.31
C ALA A 183 -17.11 1.27 -33.27
N LYS A 184 -16.98 0.73 -32.07
CA LYS A 184 -16.85 -0.70 -31.75
C LYS A 184 -18.16 -1.19 -31.15
N ILE A 185 -18.96 -1.93 -31.94
CA ILE A 185 -20.25 -2.48 -31.52
C ILE A 185 -20.07 -3.96 -31.16
N TYR A 186 -20.59 -4.38 -30.02
CA TYR A 186 -20.51 -5.76 -29.54
C TYR A 186 -21.72 -6.54 -29.99
N ALA A 187 -21.51 -7.52 -30.88
CA ALA A 187 -22.57 -8.31 -31.49
C ALA A 187 -23.00 -9.53 -30.64
N ASN A 188 -22.16 -9.94 -29.67
CA ASN A 188 -22.48 -11.08 -28.79
C ASN A 188 -22.19 -10.78 -27.31
N ASP A 189 -22.79 -11.58 -26.42
CA ASP A 189 -22.65 -11.42 -24.95
C ASP A 189 -21.25 -11.78 -24.43
N LEU A 190 -20.48 -12.60 -25.16
CA LEU A 190 -19.09 -12.94 -24.79
C LEU A 190 -18.10 -11.85 -25.19
N GLY A 191 -18.54 -10.82 -25.92
CA GLY A 191 -17.69 -9.73 -26.36
C GLY A 191 -16.58 -10.15 -27.34
N THR A 192 -16.69 -11.33 -27.95
CA THR A 192 -15.69 -11.86 -28.90
C THR A 192 -15.92 -11.39 -30.32
N ASP A 193 -17.13 -10.98 -30.64
CA ASP A 193 -17.55 -10.47 -31.95
C ASP A 193 -17.74 -8.95 -31.85
N ILE A 194 -16.79 -8.22 -32.40
CA ILE A 194 -16.74 -6.76 -32.33
C ILE A 194 -16.74 -6.21 -33.75
N GLU A 195 -17.82 -5.52 -34.09
CA GLU A 195 -17.96 -4.84 -35.38
C GLU A 195 -17.30 -3.45 -35.33
N ASP A 196 -16.47 -3.17 -36.33
CA ASP A 196 -15.85 -1.85 -36.53
C ASP A 196 -16.69 -1.05 -37.54
N THR A 197 -17.43 -0.07 -37.03
CA THR A 197 -18.41 0.67 -37.82
C THR A 197 -18.17 2.18 -37.76
N GLU A 198 -18.94 2.94 -38.54
CA GLU A 198 -19.01 4.38 -38.39
C GLU A 198 -19.70 4.76 -37.09
N ILE A 199 -19.37 5.96 -36.59
CA ILE A 199 -19.97 6.45 -35.31
C ILE A 199 -21.45 6.71 -35.52
N PRO A 200 -22.34 6.13 -34.71
CA PRO A 200 -23.78 6.38 -34.76
C PRO A 200 -24.09 7.87 -34.63
N GLU A 201 -25.06 8.37 -35.39
CA GLU A 201 -25.42 9.78 -35.41
C GLU A 201 -25.78 10.35 -34.04
N GLU A 202 -26.38 9.54 -33.16
CA GLU A 202 -26.77 9.91 -31.80
C GLU A 202 -25.62 10.32 -30.88
N VAL A 203 -24.39 9.84 -31.11
CA VAL A 203 -23.19 10.13 -30.30
C VAL A 203 -22.11 10.89 -31.08
N LYS A 204 -22.38 11.24 -32.34
CA LYS A 204 -21.38 11.82 -33.23
C LYS A 204 -20.94 13.22 -32.81
N GLU A 205 -21.87 14.08 -32.44
CA GLU A 205 -21.56 15.42 -31.92
C GLU A 205 -20.70 15.35 -30.65
N GLN A 206 -21.07 14.47 -29.74
CA GLN A 206 -20.33 14.24 -28.50
C GLN A 206 -18.94 13.65 -28.79
N ALA A 207 -18.85 12.71 -29.72
CA ALA A 207 -17.56 12.15 -30.14
C ALA A 207 -16.64 13.23 -30.70
N GLN A 208 -17.18 14.17 -31.49
CA GLN A 208 -16.41 15.28 -32.03
C GLN A 208 -15.94 16.24 -30.92
N GLU A 209 -16.81 16.59 -29.97
CA GLU A 209 -16.44 17.41 -28.80
C GLU A 209 -15.26 16.79 -28.02
N TYR A 210 -15.38 15.50 -27.68
CA TYR A 210 -14.31 14.82 -26.90
C TYR A 210 -13.07 14.55 -27.72
N ARG A 211 -13.21 14.37 -29.04
CA ARG A 211 -12.06 14.32 -29.97
C ARG A 211 -11.27 15.64 -29.95
N THR A 212 -11.94 16.78 -29.95
CA THR A 212 -11.28 18.09 -29.86
C THR A 212 -10.51 18.23 -28.56
N LYS A 213 -11.09 17.86 -27.41
CA LYS A 213 -10.40 17.85 -26.11
C LYS A 213 -9.18 16.92 -26.11
N LEU A 214 -9.28 15.75 -26.74
CA LEU A 214 -8.16 14.82 -26.90
C LEU A 214 -7.03 15.48 -27.73
N ILE A 215 -7.34 16.07 -28.86
CA ILE A 215 -6.35 16.72 -29.74
C ILE A 215 -5.66 17.88 -29.02
N GLU A 216 -6.40 18.74 -28.31
CA GLU A 216 -5.84 19.83 -27.52
C GLU A 216 -4.84 19.32 -26.47
N SER A 217 -5.22 18.33 -25.69
CA SER A 217 -4.34 17.77 -24.65
C SER A 217 -3.11 17.06 -25.23
N VAL A 218 -3.25 16.43 -26.40
CA VAL A 218 -2.15 15.75 -27.09
C VAL A 218 -1.20 16.76 -27.72
N ALA A 219 -1.71 17.84 -28.33
CA ALA A 219 -0.89 18.88 -28.92
C ALA A 219 0.06 19.52 -27.89
N GLU A 220 -0.38 19.71 -26.65
CA GLU A 220 0.45 20.27 -25.57
C GLU A 220 1.69 19.44 -25.21
N THR A 221 1.80 18.18 -25.67
CA THR A 221 2.95 17.31 -25.34
C THR A 221 4.19 17.55 -26.19
N ASP A 222 4.06 18.27 -27.32
CA ASP A 222 5.15 18.47 -28.29
C ASP A 222 4.99 19.77 -29.07
N GLU A 223 6.04 20.58 -29.20
CA GLU A 223 6.01 21.85 -29.88
C GLU A 223 5.57 21.73 -31.36
N ALA A 224 6.01 20.66 -32.05
CA ALA A 224 5.62 20.42 -33.43
C ALA A 224 4.12 20.10 -33.59
N LEU A 225 3.53 19.44 -32.59
CA LEU A 225 2.09 19.16 -32.60
C LEU A 225 1.27 20.40 -32.26
N ILE A 226 1.80 21.31 -31.41
CA ILE A 226 1.17 22.60 -31.12
C ILE A 226 1.13 23.44 -32.43
N GLU A 227 2.24 23.53 -33.18
CA GLU A 227 2.30 24.27 -34.44
C GLU A 227 1.26 23.76 -35.44
N LYS A 228 1.22 22.43 -35.65
CA LYS A 228 0.22 21.79 -36.52
C LYS A 228 -1.21 22.12 -36.11
N TYR A 229 -1.51 22.01 -34.81
CA TYR A 229 -2.84 22.30 -34.29
C TYR A 229 -3.24 23.76 -34.51
N LEU A 230 -2.32 24.70 -34.25
CA LEU A 230 -2.56 26.14 -34.45
C LEU A 230 -2.70 26.52 -35.94
N GLU A 231 -2.03 25.81 -36.84
CA GLU A 231 -2.17 25.99 -38.30
C GLU A 231 -3.45 25.36 -38.85
N GLY A 232 -4.19 24.60 -38.03
CA GLY A 232 -5.42 23.92 -38.39
C GLY A 232 -5.19 22.64 -39.20
N GLU A 233 -3.99 22.06 -39.11
CA GLU A 233 -3.68 20.76 -39.73
C GLU A 233 -4.21 19.61 -38.82
N GLU A 234 -4.73 18.57 -39.49
CA GLU A 234 -5.17 17.36 -38.72
C GLU A 234 -3.98 16.53 -38.26
N LEU A 235 -4.01 16.15 -37.00
CA LEU A 235 -3.05 15.18 -36.45
C LEU A 235 -3.40 13.76 -36.89
N THR A 236 -2.42 13.03 -37.35
CA THR A 236 -2.57 11.63 -37.76
C THR A 236 -2.79 10.73 -36.56
N GLU A 237 -3.38 9.54 -36.77
CA GLU A 237 -3.58 8.53 -35.71
C GLU A 237 -2.26 8.17 -34.99
N ASP A 238 -1.17 8.02 -35.76
CA ASP A 238 0.14 7.67 -35.21
C ASP A 238 0.73 8.79 -34.32
N GLU A 239 0.61 10.05 -34.75
CA GLU A 239 1.03 11.22 -33.98
C GLU A 239 0.27 11.29 -32.65
N ILE A 240 -1.05 11.08 -32.68
CA ILE A 240 -1.88 11.07 -31.46
C ILE A 240 -1.50 9.94 -30.53
N ARG A 241 -1.26 8.73 -31.04
CA ARG A 241 -0.84 7.58 -30.23
C ARG A 241 0.52 7.79 -29.58
N GLN A 242 1.49 8.31 -30.36
CA GLN A 242 2.82 8.58 -29.82
C GLN A 242 2.79 9.67 -28.75
N ALA A 243 2.02 10.73 -28.94
CA ALA A 243 1.88 11.80 -27.99
C ALA A 243 1.13 11.36 -26.72
N LEU A 244 0.05 10.57 -26.85
CA LEU A 244 -0.64 9.95 -25.71
C LEU A 244 0.32 9.07 -24.92
N ARG A 245 1.11 8.21 -25.58
CA ARG A 245 2.12 7.38 -24.92
C ARG A 245 3.15 8.24 -24.19
N LYS A 246 3.72 9.24 -24.88
CA LYS A 246 4.71 10.17 -24.28
C LYS A 246 4.15 10.86 -23.04
N GLY A 247 2.93 11.40 -23.13
CA GLY A 247 2.25 12.07 -22.01
C GLY A 247 1.90 11.11 -20.87
N THR A 248 1.48 9.88 -21.19
CA THR A 248 1.15 8.86 -20.17
C THR A 248 2.41 8.41 -19.43
N VAL A 249 3.48 8.09 -20.13
CA VAL A 249 4.77 7.69 -19.53
C VAL A 249 5.36 8.81 -18.67
N ALA A 250 5.24 10.06 -19.14
CA ALA A 250 5.67 11.24 -18.36
C ALA A 250 4.75 11.56 -17.17
N GLY A 251 3.57 10.92 -17.07
CA GLY A 251 2.57 11.21 -16.04
C GLY A 251 1.82 12.52 -16.22
N THR A 252 1.93 13.17 -17.38
CA THR A 252 1.25 14.44 -17.70
C THR A 252 -0.14 14.25 -18.30
N ILE A 253 -0.43 13.07 -18.83
CA ILE A 253 -1.74 12.68 -19.38
C ILE A 253 -2.16 11.37 -18.72
N VAL A 254 -3.46 11.27 -18.40
CA VAL A 254 -4.11 10.02 -17.96
C VAL A 254 -5.19 9.66 -18.97
N PRO A 255 -4.96 8.67 -19.86
CA PRO A 255 -5.99 8.19 -20.78
C PRO A 255 -7.17 7.59 -20.03
N VAL A 256 -8.40 7.97 -20.42
CA VAL A 256 -9.64 7.48 -19.82
C VAL A 256 -10.40 6.61 -20.81
N LEU A 257 -10.72 5.41 -20.38
CA LEU A 257 -11.47 4.39 -21.11
C LEU A 257 -12.78 4.08 -20.41
N CYS A 258 -13.67 3.38 -21.09
CA CYS A 258 -14.94 2.93 -20.51
C CYS A 258 -15.29 1.49 -20.92
N GLY A 259 -16.16 0.88 -20.10
CA GLY A 259 -16.66 -0.46 -20.42
C GLY A 259 -17.50 -1.08 -19.31
N SER A 260 -17.82 -2.35 -19.51
CA SER A 260 -18.40 -3.23 -18.51
C SER A 260 -17.69 -4.57 -18.56
N ALA A 261 -16.81 -4.81 -17.59
CA ALA A 261 -16.13 -6.08 -17.47
C ALA A 261 -17.15 -7.24 -17.29
N PHE A 262 -18.21 -7.03 -16.51
CA PHE A 262 -19.27 -8.01 -16.30
C PHE A 262 -20.02 -8.37 -17.59
N LYS A 263 -20.28 -7.39 -18.46
CA LYS A 263 -20.94 -7.59 -19.76
C LYS A 263 -19.95 -7.82 -20.90
N ASN A 264 -18.68 -8.07 -20.59
CA ASN A 264 -17.65 -8.40 -21.57
C ASN A 264 -17.43 -7.32 -22.65
N LYS A 265 -17.56 -6.03 -22.29
CA LYS A 265 -17.44 -4.89 -23.19
C LYS A 265 -16.30 -3.97 -22.77
N GLY A 266 -15.39 -3.64 -23.68
CA GLY A 266 -14.29 -2.69 -23.46
C GLY A 266 -12.97 -3.30 -23.00
N VAL A 267 -12.92 -4.57 -22.59
CA VAL A 267 -11.72 -5.18 -21.98
C VAL A 267 -10.61 -5.42 -23.00
N GLN A 268 -10.93 -5.82 -24.23
CA GLN A 268 -9.93 -5.97 -25.30
C GLN A 268 -9.31 -4.61 -25.67
N LEU A 269 -10.14 -3.56 -25.71
CA LEU A 269 -9.66 -2.20 -25.95
C LEU A 269 -8.80 -1.68 -24.79
N LEU A 270 -9.09 -2.11 -23.57
CA LEU A 270 -8.26 -1.84 -22.40
C LEU A 270 -6.89 -2.53 -22.53
N LEU A 271 -6.85 -3.79 -22.97
CA LEU A 271 -5.61 -4.52 -23.24
C LEU A 271 -4.77 -3.85 -24.34
N ASP A 272 -5.43 -3.37 -25.41
CA ASP A 272 -4.76 -2.59 -26.45
C ASP A 272 -4.15 -1.30 -25.89
N ALA A 273 -4.91 -0.57 -25.07
CA ALA A 273 -4.43 0.65 -24.41
C ALA A 273 -3.25 0.41 -23.45
N VAL A 274 -3.22 -0.73 -22.76
CA VAL A 274 -2.07 -1.14 -21.92
C VAL A 274 -0.80 -1.25 -22.78
N ILE A 275 -0.89 -1.88 -23.94
CA ILE A 275 0.25 -2.04 -24.84
C ILE A 275 0.66 -0.69 -25.44
N ASP A 276 -0.33 0.07 -25.92
CA ASP A 276 -0.08 1.27 -26.70
C ASP A 276 0.39 2.45 -25.81
N TYR A 277 -0.08 2.57 -24.57
CA TYR A 277 0.15 3.76 -23.74
C TYR A 277 0.94 3.54 -22.46
N LEU A 278 0.87 2.36 -21.80
CA LEU A 278 1.66 2.12 -20.61
C LEU A 278 3.12 1.78 -20.93
N PRO A 279 4.07 2.15 -20.06
CA PRO A 279 5.49 1.96 -20.31
C PRO A 279 5.92 0.48 -20.31
N ALA A 280 6.98 0.22 -21.04
CA ALA A 280 7.83 -0.95 -20.86
C ALA A 280 8.90 -0.66 -19.77
N PRO A 281 9.57 -1.69 -19.22
CA PRO A 281 10.63 -1.48 -18.23
C PRO A 281 11.77 -0.55 -18.67
N ILE A 282 11.99 -0.37 -19.98
CA ILE A 282 12.99 0.55 -20.54
C ILE A 282 12.50 1.99 -20.64
N ASP A 283 11.20 2.23 -20.56
CA ASP A 283 10.61 3.56 -20.68
C ASP A 283 10.52 4.29 -19.31
N VAL A 284 10.67 3.54 -18.22
CA VAL A 284 10.64 4.09 -16.87
C VAL A 284 12.03 4.54 -16.43
N PRO A 285 12.15 5.55 -15.55
CA PRO A 285 13.44 5.97 -15.02
C PRO A 285 14.21 4.81 -14.38
N ALA A 286 15.55 4.88 -14.47
CA ALA A 286 16.42 3.93 -13.78
C ALA A 286 16.11 3.88 -12.29
N ILE A 287 16.11 2.68 -11.72
CA ILE A 287 15.93 2.55 -10.27
C ILE A 287 17.15 3.07 -9.52
N GLN A 288 16.91 3.88 -8.53
CA GLN A 288 17.95 4.40 -7.65
C GLN A 288 18.22 3.44 -6.48
N GLY A 289 19.44 3.47 -6.02
CA GLY A 289 19.88 2.73 -4.85
C GLY A 289 21.13 3.35 -4.24
N THR A 290 21.49 2.87 -3.07
CA THR A 290 22.65 3.34 -2.30
C THR A 290 23.75 2.28 -2.34
N LEU A 291 24.97 2.70 -2.68
CA LEU A 291 26.16 1.87 -2.60
C LEU A 291 26.70 1.79 -1.16
N ALA A 292 27.58 0.83 -0.89
CA ALA A 292 28.19 0.66 0.44
C ALA A 292 28.93 1.90 0.99
N ASN A 293 29.36 2.80 0.11
CA ASN A 293 30.01 4.07 0.48
C ASN A 293 29.02 5.23 0.72
N GLY A 294 27.69 4.97 0.67
CA GLY A 294 26.64 5.97 0.85
C GLY A 294 26.31 6.80 -0.40
N SER A 295 26.99 6.58 -1.53
CA SER A 295 26.66 7.28 -2.78
C SER A 295 25.45 6.68 -3.46
N VAL A 296 24.66 7.52 -4.17
CA VAL A 296 23.53 7.09 -4.98
C VAL A 296 24.04 6.52 -6.29
N ALA A 297 23.48 5.41 -6.72
CA ALA A 297 23.73 4.78 -8.02
C ALA A 297 22.42 4.37 -8.67
N GLU A 298 22.44 4.25 -9.99
CA GLU A 298 21.27 3.89 -10.79
C GLU A 298 21.47 2.51 -11.44
N ARG A 299 20.36 1.81 -11.65
CA ARG A 299 20.30 0.56 -12.43
C ARG A 299 19.25 0.69 -13.52
N PHE A 300 19.69 0.53 -14.73
CA PHE A 300 18.83 0.52 -15.92
C PHE A 300 18.36 -0.90 -16.21
N ALA A 301 17.21 -1.02 -16.86
CA ALA A 301 16.69 -2.30 -17.31
C ALA A 301 17.50 -2.82 -18.52
N ASP A 302 18.61 -3.49 -18.21
CA ASP A 302 19.56 -4.04 -19.19
C ASP A 302 20.03 -5.42 -18.70
N ASP A 303 19.97 -6.44 -19.58
CA ASP A 303 20.38 -7.81 -19.27
C ASP A 303 21.91 -7.94 -19.07
N GLU A 304 22.72 -7.04 -19.65
CA GLU A 304 24.18 -7.06 -19.55
C GLU A 304 24.71 -6.30 -18.31
N ALA A 305 23.84 -5.55 -17.63
CA ALA A 305 24.20 -4.85 -16.41
C ALA A 305 24.36 -5.84 -15.21
N PRO A 306 25.07 -5.42 -14.15
CA PRO A 306 25.10 -6.22 -12.91
C PRO A 306 23.70 -6.49 -12.38
N MET A 307 23.45 -7.74 -11.96
CA MET A 307 22.12 -8.15 -11.48
C MET A 307 21.72 -7.39 -10.22
N SER A 308 20.50 -6.86 -10.22
CA SER A 308 19.83 -6.33 -9.04
C SER A 308 18.33 -6.62 -9.08
N ALA A 309 17.77 -7.01 -7.94
CA ALA A 309 16.37 -7.30 -7.80
C ALA A 309 15.85 -6.94 -6.41
N LEU A 310 14.57 -6.61 -6.33
CA LEU A 310 13.87 -6.31 -5.09
C LEU A 310 12.95 -7.48 -4.73
N ALA A 311 13.05 -7.95 -3.49
CA ALA A 311 12.10 -8.89 -2.91
C ALA A 311 10.88 -8.10 -2.41
N PHE A 312 9.75 -8.19 -3.13
CA PHE A 312 8.59 -7.38 -2.81
C PHE A 312 7.48 -8.13 -2.08
N LYS A 313 7.49 -9.46 -2.12
CA LYS A 313 6.51 -10.30 -1.43
C LYS A 313 7.10 -11.65 -1.04
N ILE A 314 6.69 -12.15 0.12
CA ILE A 314 7.00 -13.50 0.56
C ILE A 314 5.69 -14.24 0.77
N MET A 315 5.70 -15.51 0.43
CA MET A 315 4.57 -16.41 0.63
C MET A 315 5.07 -17.75 1.16
N ALA A 316 4.46 -18.22 2.25
CA ALA A 316 4.66 -19.59 2.69
C ALA A 316 3.93 -20.55 1.73
N ASP A 317 4.60 -21.62 1.36
CA ASP A 317 4.09 -22.62 0.43
C ASP A 317 4.38 -24.01 1.00
N PRO A 318 3.50 -25.02 0.80
CA PRO A 318 3.77 -26.39 1.27
C PRO A 318 5.09 -26.97 0.79
N PHE A 319 5.63 -26.46 -0.33
CA PHE A 319 6.89 -26.91 -0.92
C PHE A 319 8.09 -26.01 -0.58
N GLY A 320 7.90 -25.03 0.31
CA GLY A 320 8.91 -24.09 0.77
C GLY A 320 8.50 -22.63 0.60
N ARG A 321 9.33 -21.76 1.08
CA ARG A 321 9.13 -20.30 1.01
C ARG A 321 9.37 -19.80 -0.42
N LEU A 322 8.40 -19.06 -0.96
CA LEU A 322 8.48 -18.34 -2.22
C LEU A 322 8.82 -16.87 -1.95
N THR A 323 9.90 -16.39 -2.55
CA THR A 323 10.28 -14.96 -2.52
C THR A 323 10.01 -14.37 -3.89
N PHE A 324 9.01 -13.50 -3.98
CA PHE A 324 8.67 -12.80 -5.23
C PHE A 324 9.64 -11.66 -5.47
N LEU A 325 10.16 -11.60 -6.68
CA LEU A 325 11.23 -10.72 -7.09
C LEU A 325 10.82 -9.90 -8.31
N ARG A 326 11.20 -8.63 -8.31
CA ARG A 326 11.32 -7.79 -9.49
C ARG A 326 12.80 -7.66 -9.83
N VAL A 327 13.20 -8.18 -10.98
CA VAL A 327 14.56 -7.98 -11.50
C VAL A 327 14.62 -6.64 -12.22
N TYR A 328 15.46 -5.73 -11.74
CA TYR A 328 15.63 -4.40 -12.34
C TYR A 328 16.76 -4.35 -13.36
N SER A 329 17.86 -5.08 -13.11
CA SER A 329 19.00 -5.15 -14.02
C SER A 329 19.62 -6.54 -14.03
N GLY A 330 20.31 -6.89 -15.09
CA GLY A 330 21.05 -8.13 -15.22
C GLY A 330 20.18 -9.38 -15.34
N VAL A 331 20.77 -10.51 -15.01
CA VAL A 331 20.15 -11.84 -15.13
C VAL A 331 20.35 -12.64 -13.86
N LEU A 332 19.25 -13.01 -13.21
CA LEU A 332 19.23 -13.93 -12.07
C LEU A 332 19.12 -15.37 -12.58
N LYS A 333 20.07 -16.24 -12.25
CA LYS A 333 20.11 -17.62 -12.73
C LYS A 333 19.79 -18.62 -11.62
N LYS A 334 19.09 -19.69 -11.99
CA LYS A 334 18.88 -20.85 -11.13
C LYS A 334 20.23 -21.43 -10.70
N GLY A 335 20.35 -21.78 -9.41
CA GLY A 335 21.56 -22.35 -8.82
C GLY A 335 22.67 -21.34 -8.51
N SER A 336 22.54 -20.07 -8.90
CA SER A 336 23.54 -19.03 -8.62
C SER A 336 23.55 -18.61 -7.15
N TYR A 337 24.69 -18.05 -6.74
CA TYR A 337 24.81 -17.33 -5.47
C TYR A 337 24.55 -15.85 -5.71
N ILE A 338 23.87 -15.24 -4.76
CA ILE A 338 23.53 -13.82 -4.74
C ILE A 338 23.91 -13.20 -3.39
N LEU A 339 24.08 -11.89 -3.36
CA LEU A 339 24.21 -11.12 -2.14
C LEU A 339 22.87 -10.49 -1.80
N ASN A 340 22.33 -10.77 -0.62
CA ASN A 340 21.33 -9.91 0.02
C ASN A 340 22.08 -8.71 0.59
N SER A 341 22.09 -7.61 -0.13
CA SER A 341 22.86 -6.41 0.23
C SER A 341 22.25 -5.64 1.40
N THR A 342 20.97 -5.81 1.68
CA THR A 342 20.30 -5.20 2.84
C THR A 342 20.81 -5.79 4.15
N LYS A 343 21.17 -7.09 4.14
CA LYS A 343 21.60 -7.85 5.34
C LYS A 343 23.05 -8.30 5.28
N ASP A 344 23.76 -8.00 4.21
CA ASP A 344 25.13 -8.45 3.93
C ASP A 344 25.28 -9.96 4.05
N GLN A 345 24.36 -10.72 3.43
CA GLN A 345 24.33 -12.18 3.50
C GLN A 345 24.29 -12.82 2.11
N LYS A 346 25.12 -13.86 1.91
CA LYS A 346 25.10 -14.64 0.68
C LYS A 346 24.06 -15.75 0.77
N GLU A 347 23.26 -15.88 -0.28
CA GLU A 347 22.25 -16.92 -0.41
C GLU A 347 22.33 -17.61 -1.76
N ARG A 348 21.76 -18.80 -1.84
CA ARG A 348 21.72 -19.58 -3.09
C ARG A 348 20.28 -19.68 -3.60
N VAL A 349 20.08 -19.29 -4.84
CA VAL A 349 18.80 -19.47 -5.56
C VAL A 349 18.66 -20.92 -5.99
N SER A 350 17.73 -21.67 -5.39
CA SER A 350 17.53 -23.08 -5.72
C SER A 350 16.73 -23.26 -7.00
N ARG A 351 15.60 -22.59 -7.12
CA ARG A 351 14.71 -22.63 -8.28
C ARG A 351 14.14 -21.25 -8.57
N LEU A 352 13.77 -21.02 -9.81
CA LEU A 352 13.08 -19.82 -10.27
C LEU A 352 11.75 -20.20 -10.91
N ILE A 353 10.70 -19.45 -10.63
CA ILE A 353 9.33 -19.76 -11.02
C ILE A 353 8.67 -18.51 -11.60
N ILE A 354 7.95 -18.66 -12.71
CA ILE A 354 6.99 -17.67 -13.22
C ILE A 354 5.59 -18.23 -13.01
N LEU A 355 4.68 -17.37 -12.52
CA LEU A 355 3.28 -17.72 -12.31
C LEU A 355 2.46 -17.42 -13.57
N LYS A 356 1.71 -18.40 -14.05
CA LYS A 356 0.71 -18.28 -15.12
C LYS A 356 -0.63 -18.76 -14.59
N ALA A 357 -1.45 -17.85 -14.10
CA ALA A 357 -2.65 -18.20 -13.36
C ALA A 357 -2.32 -19.14 -12.17
N ASN A 358 -2.89 -20.36 -12.14
CA ASN A 358 -2.61 -21.35 -11.10
C ASN A 358 -1.40 -22.22 -11.41
N ASP A 359 -0.79 -22.07 -12.59
CA ASP A 359 0.32 -22.89 -13.03
C ASP A 359 1.67 -22.27 -12.66
N ARG A 360 2.55 -23.08 -12.10
CA ARG A 360 3.92 -22.71 -11.73
C ARG A 360 4.88 -23.24 -12.77
N THR A 361 5.43 -22.35 -13.57
CA THR A 361 6.42 -22.74 -14.59
C THR A 361 7.82 -22.48 -14.04
N GLU A 362 8.62 -23.54 -13.88
CA GLU A 362 10.02 -23.41 -13.52
C GLU A 362 10.82 -22.88 -14.72
N VAL A 363 11.70 -21.91 -14.45
CA VAL A 363 12.55 -21.27 -15.45
C VAL A 363 14.02 -21.32 -15.00
N ASP A 364 14.94 -21.26 -15.96
CA ASP A 364 16.38 -21.29 -15.64
C ASP A 364 16.92 -19.90 -15.28
N GLU A 365 16.24 -18.83 -15.71
CA GLU A 365 16.68 -17.47 -15.48
C GLU A 365 15.49 -16.47 -15.43
N LEU A 366 15.65 -15.41 -14.64
CA LEU A 366 14.84 -14.19 -14.68
C LEU A 366 15.74 -13.04 -15.11
N ARG A 367 15.26 -12.18 -16.00
CA ARG A 367 16.02 -11.11 -16.64
C ARG A 367 15.52 -9.75 -16.21
N ALA A 368 16.27 -8.71 -16.54
CA ALA A 368 15.85 -7.32 -16.33
C ALA A 368 14.40 -7.11 -16.79
N GLY A 369 13.57 -6.47 -15.94
CA GLY A 369 12.15 -6.27 -16.22
C GLY A 369 11.23 -7.44 -15.88
N ASP A 370 11.74 -8.61 -15.52
CA ASP A 370 10.90 -9.77 -15.18
C ASP A 370 10.36 -9.69 -13.75
N LEU A 371 9.14 -10.21 -13.59
CA LEU A 371 8.53 -10.56 -12.32
C LEU A 371 8.54 -12.09 -12.18
N GLY A 372 9.01 -12.60 -11.05
CA GLY A 372 9.03 -14.04 -10.81
C GLY A 372 9.23 -14.35 -9.33
N ALA A 373 9.33 -15.60 -8.99
CA ALA A 373 9.59 -16.05 -7.63
C ALA A 373 10.84 -16.92 -7.54
N ALA A 374 11.60 -16.77 -6.47
CA ALA A 374 12.75 -17.62 -6.13
C ALA A 374 12.40 -18.52 -4.95
N VAL A 375 12.91 -19.77 -5.01
CA VAL A 375 12.88 -20.73 -3.91
C VAL A 375 14.29 -20.91 -3.38
N GLY A 376 14.42 -21.00 -2.07
CA GLY A 376 15.71 -21.28 -1.41
C GLY A 376 16.31 -20.10 -0.68
N LEU A 377 15.74 -18.90 -0.82
CA LEU A 377 16.16 -17.71 -0.09
C LEU A 377 15.56 -17.76 1.33
N LYS A 378 16.41 -17.99 2.33
CA LYS A 378 15.98 -18.20 3.73
C LYS A 378 15.98 -16.90 4.53
N ASN A 379 16.94 -16.03 4.25
CA ASN A 379 17.17 -14.79 5.01
C ASN A 379 16.72 -13.52 4.26
N THR A 380 16.17 -13.69 3.06
CA THR A 380 15.63 -12.58 2.26
C THR A 380 14.18 -12.33 2.64
N PHE A 381 13.83 -11.10 3.04
CA PHE A 381 12.49 -10.67 3.44
C PHE A 381 11.93 -9.62 2.48
N THR A 382 10.65 -9.29 2.66
CA THR A 382 9.99 -8.22 1.90
C THR A 382 10.72 -6.88 2.10
N GLY A 383 11.11 -6.23 1.01
CA GLY A 383 11.90 -5.00 1.00
C GLY A 383 13.40 -5.21 0.86
N ASP A 384 13.90 -6.45 0.99
CA ASP A 384 15.33 -6.71 0.81
C ASP A 384 15.74 -6.61 -0.65
N THR A 385 16.95 -6.10 -0.88
CA THR A 385 17.61 -6.10 -2.18
C THR A 385 18.53 -7.30 -2.31
N ILE A 386 18.43 -8.00 -3.42
CA ILE A 386 19.38 -9.02 -3.82
C ILE A 386 20.13 -8.55 -5.07
N CYS A 387 21.43 -8.76 -5.10
CA CYS A 387 22.27 -8.27 -6.19
C CYS A 387 23.49 -9.17 -6.44
N ASP A 388 24.22 -8.83 -7.49
CA ASP A 388 25.52 -9.43 -7.77
C ASP A 388 26.53 -8.99 -6.70
N GLU A 389 27.28 -9.95 -6.15
CA GLU A 389 28.32 -9.71 -5.15
C GLU A 389 29.39 -8.73 -5.63
N SER A 390 29.70 -8.74 -6.92
CA SER A 390 30.72 -7.88 -7.51
C SER A 390 30.30 -6.40 -7.61
N SER A 391 29.01 -6.10 -7.51
CA SER A 391 28.46 -4.75 -7.65
C SER A 391 27.31 -4.51 -6.66
N PRO A 392 27.61 -4.48 -5.34
CA PRO A 392 26.59 -4.33 -4.30
C PRO A 392 25.85 -3.00 -4.42
N ILE A 393 24.53 -3.07 -4.28
CA ILE A 393 23.62 -1.91 -4.23
C ILE A 393 22.45 -2.25 -3.31
N ILE A 394 21.97 -1.29 -2.55
CA ILE A 394 20.71 -1.38 -1.80
C ILE A 394 19.72 -0.48 -2.54
N LEU A 395 18.72 -1.09 -3.16
CA LEU A 395 17.65 -0.37 -3.84
C LEU A 395 16.77 0.35 -2.79
N GLU A 396 16.12 1.41 -3.20
CA GLU A 396 15.24 2.18 -2.34
C GLU A 396 14.21 1.28 -1.63
N SER A 397 14.11 1.43 -0.31
CA SER A 397 13.29 0.58 0.55
C SER A 397 11.79 0.85 0.38
N LEU A 398 10.98 -0.15 0.76
CA LEU A 398 9.53 0.00 0.87
C LEU A 398 9.16 0.83 2.11
N PHE A 399 8.17 1.69 1.98
CA PHE A 399 7.52 2.30 3.13
C PHE A 399 6.60 1.26 3.80
N ILE A 400 6.88 0.92 5.05
CA ILE A 400 6.08 -0.01 5.84
C ILE A 400 5.33 0.80 6.90
N PRO A 401 3.99 0.93 6.79
CA PRO A 401 3.20 1.65 7.77
C PRO A 401 3.19 0.91 9.13
N GLU A 402 3.11 1.67 10.21
CA GLU A 402 2.94 1.11 11.55
C GLU A 402 1.53 0.54 11.76
N PRO A 403 1.40 -0.60 12.44
CA PRO A 403 0.09 -1.15 12.78
C PRO A 403 -0.66 -0.23 13.74
N VAL A 404 -1.99 -0.18 13.62
CA VAL A 404 -2.85 0.75 14.36
C VAL A 404 -3.74 0.07 15.42
N ILE A 405 -4.00 -1.22 15.28
CA ILE A 405 -4.77 -1.99 16.26
C ILE A 405 -4.01 -3.22 16.71
N SER A 406 -4.33 -3.69 17.93
CA SER A 406 -3.79 -4.93 18.44
C SER A 406 -4.83 -5.75 19.20
N VAL A 407 -4.63 -7.08 19.17
CA VAL A 407 -5.44 -8.05 19.93
C VAL A 407 -4.53 -9.00 20.68
N ALA A 408 -4.99 -9.48 21.83
CA ALA A 408 -4.32 -10.55 22.55
C ALA A 408 -4.76 -11.91 21.98
N VAL A 409 -3.80 -12.80 21.77
CA VAL A 409 -4.04 -14.16 21.26
C VAL A 409 -3.51 -15.16 22.26
N GLU A 410 -4.39 -16.04 22.76
CA GLU A 410 -4.07 -17.06 23.73
C GLU A 410 -4.36 -18.46 23.16
N PRO A 411 -3.38 -19.37 23.10
CA PRO A 411 -3.62 -20.73 22.62
C PRO A 411 -4.53 -21.47 23.59
N LYS A 412 -5.48 -22.25 23.09
CA LYS A 412 -6.41 -23.03 23.94
C LYS A 412 -5.72 -24.19 24.67
N THR A 413 -4.66 -24.75 24.10
CA THR A 413 -3.93 -25.88 24.67
C THR A 413 -2.42 -25.66 24.63
N LYS A 414 -1.67 -26.43 25.44
CA LYS A 414 -0.19 -26.40 25.41
C LYS A 414 0.39 -26.84 24.05
N GLN A 415 -0.30 -27.74 23.35
CA GLN A 415 0.14 -28.17 22.00
C GLN A 415 -0.03 -27.07 20.96
N ASP A 416 -1.05 -26.22 21.15
CA ASP A 416 -1.29 -25.09 20.26
C ASP A 416 -0.27 -23.97 20.45
N MET A 417 0.44 -23.90 21.59
CA MET A 417 1.47 -22.89 21.83
C MET A 417 2.65 -22.99 20.85
N GLU A 418 3.15 -24.21 20.57
CA GLU A 418 4.23 -24.40 19.61
C GLU A 418 3.78 -24.11 18.18
N LYS A 419 2.54 -24.53 17.84
CA LYS A 419 1.95 -24.25 16.54
C LYS A 419 1.69 -22.75 16.37
N LEU A 420 1.19 -22.08 17.42
CA LEU A 420 0.96 -20.64 17.43
C LEU A 420 2.26 -19.88 17.13
N SER A 421 3.34 -20.21 17.83
CA SER A 421 4.65 -19.56 17.59
C SER A 421 5.11 -19.70 16.14
N LYS A 422 4.97 -20.87 15.54
CA LYS A 422 5.32 -21.12 14.13
C LYS A 422 4.39 -20.36 13.18
N ALA A 423 3.09 -20.35 13.45
CA ALA A 423 2.11 -19.63 12.66
C ALA A 423 2.39 -18.12 12.67
N LEU A 424 2.59 -17.55 13.86
CA LEU A 424 2.89 -16.14 14.04
C LEU A 424 4.19 -15.74 13.35
N GLN A 425 5.24 -16.57 13.45
CA GLN A 425 6.49 -16.32 12.74
C GLN A 425 6.28 -16.34 11.22
N SER A 426 5.61 -17.35 10.69
CA SER A 426 5.35 -17.47 9.24
C SER A 426 4.55 -16.28 8.71
N LEU A 427 3.48 -15.89 9.41
CA LEU A 427 2.62 -14.76 9.02
C LEU A 427 3.37 -13.42 9.12
N SER A 428 4.21 -13.25 10.14
CA SER A 428 5.05 -12.04 10.29
C SER A 428 6.15 -11.94 9.21
N GLU A 429 6.62 -13.07 8.68
CA GLU A 429 7.56 -13.09 7.55
C GLU A 429 6.87 -12.72 6.23
N GLU A 430 5.60 -13.05 6.07
CA GLU A 430 4.80 -12.71 4.88
C GLU A 430 4.37 -11.24 4.86
N ASP A 431 3.94 -10.73 6.03
CA ASP A 431 3.40 -9.38 6.17
C ASP A 431 4.20 -8.55 7.18
N PRO A 432 5.01 -7.60 6.72
CA PRO A 432 5.82 -6.75 7.61
C PRO A 432 4.99 -5.76 8.46
N THR A 433 3.70 -5.55 8.17
CA THR A 433 2.79 -4.76 9.02
C THR A 433 2.17 -5.58 10.14
N PHE A 434 2.28 -6.89 10.07
CA PHE A 434 1.87 -7.79 11.13
C PHE A 434 3.00 -7.92 12.15
N ARG A 435 2.79 -7.38 13.34
CA ARG A 435 3.76 -7.46 14.43
C ARG A 435 3.28 -8.37 15.53
N VAL A 436 4.22 -9.10 16.08
CA VAL A 436 4.01 -10.00 17.23
C VAL A 436 4.89 -9.54 18.36
N ASN A 437 4.29 -9.29 19.49
CA ASN A 437 4.99 -8.93 20.73
C ASN A 437 4.48 -9.79 21.88
N VAL A 438 5.36 -10.11 22.81
CA VAL A 438 4.98 -10.75 24.07
C VAL A 438 5.04 -9.69 25.14
N ASP A 439 3.90 -9.39 25.72
CA ASP A 439 3.84 -8.51 26.89
C ASP A 439 4.45 -9.25 28.08
N HIS A 440 5.58 -8.78 28.56
CA HIS A 440 6.33 -9.39 29.65
C HIS A 440 5.65 -9.24 31.01
N GLU A 441 4.74 -8.28 31.17
CA GLU A 441 4.00 -8.10 32.43
C GLU A 441 2.80 -9.04 32.49
N THR A 442 2.07 -9.18 31.39
CA THR A 442 0.87 -10.02 31.31
C THR A 442 1.14 -11.42 30.78
N ASN A 443 2.33 -11.66 30.23
CA ASN A 443 2.70 -12.89 29.52
C ASN A 443 1.77 -13.21 28.33
N GLN A 444 1.04 -12.21 27.82
CA GLN A 444 0.15 -12.35 26.69
C GLN A 444 0.92 -12.17 25.38
N THR A 445 0.59 -12.99 24.41
CA THR A 445 1.01 -12.75 23.02
C THR A 445 0.06 -11.75 22.40
N VAL A 446 0.58 -10.59 22.04
CA VAL A 446 -0.17 -9.51 21.40
C VAL A 446 0.21 -9.47 19.92
N ILE A 447 -0.79 -9.49 19.06
CA ILE A 447 -0.63 -9.30 17.62
C ILE A 447 -1.17 -7.93 17.23
N ALA A 448 -0.45 -7.23 16.38
CA ALA A 448 -0.83 -5.91 15.88
C ALA A 448 -0.95 -5.91 14.35
N GLY A 449 -1.89 -5.16 13.81
CA GLY A 449 -2.18 -5.08 12.38
C GLY A 449 -2.80 -3.75 11.96
N MET A 450 -3.08 -3.63 10.67
CA MET A 450 -3.53 -2.39 10.04
C MET A 450 -5.01 -2.07 10.29
N GLY A 451 -5.82 -3.07 10.64
CA GLY A 451 -7.24 -2.91 10.88
C GLY A 451 -7.89 -4.18 11.40
N GLU A 452 -9.18 -4.09 11.73
CA GLU A 452 -9.96 -5.21 12.29
C GLU A 452 -10.03 -6.38 11.32
N LEU A 453 -10.34 -6.10 10.05
CA LEU A 453 -10.41 -7.11 9.00
C LEU A 453 -9.06 -7.79 8.77
N HIS A 454 -7.96 -7.04 8.82
CA HIS A 454 -6.61 -7.60 8.70
C HIS A 454 -6.34 -8.63 9.81
N LEU A 455 -6.56 -8.27 11.07
CA LEU A 455 -6.35 -9.18 12.20
C LEU A 455 -7.30 -10.38 12.17
N GLU A 456 -8.57 -10.18 11.79
CA GLU A 456 -9.55 -11.26 11.64
C GLU A 456 -9.09 -12.30 10.61
N ILE A 457 -8.59 -11.86 9.46
CA ILE A 457 -8.06 -12.75 8.42
C ILE A 457 -6.84 -13.50 8.90
N LEU A 458 -5.90 -12.85 9.59
CA LEU A 458 -4.71 -13.50 10.12
C LEU A 458 -5.06 -14.57 11.18
N VAL A 459 -6.02 -14.30 12.05
CA VAL A 459 -6.53 -15.26 13.03
C VAL A 459 -7.20 -16.44 12.34
N ASP A 460 -8.02 -16.19 11.34
CA ASP A 460 -8.66 -17.25 10.55
C ASP A 460 -7.64 -18.09 9.77
N ARG A 461 -6.57 -17.49 9.23
CA ARG A 461 -5.45 -18.20 8.64
C ARG A 461 -4.71 -19.08 9.65
N MET A 462 -4.50 -18.62 10.89
CA MET A 462 -3.92 -19.44 11.95
C MET A 462 -4.74 -20.69 12.18
N LEU A 463 -6.06 -20.58 12.19
CA LEU A 463 -6.96 -21.72 12.33
C LEU A 463 -6.95 -22.65 11.12
N ARG A 464 -7.12 -22.11 9.92
CA ARG A 464 -7.29 -22.93 8.69
C ARG A 464 -5.99 -23.53 8.18
N GLU A 465 -4.92 -22.75 8.09
CA GLU A 465 -3.66 -23.18 7.51
C GLU A 465 -2.77 -23.90 8.53
N PHE A 466 -2.67 -23.37 9.75
CA PHE A 466 -1.75 -23.89 10.78
C PHE A 466 -2.43 -24.80 11.81
N LYS A 467 -3.76 -24.94 11.76
CA LYS A 467 -4.54 -25.75 12.71
C LYS A 467 -4.29 -25.33 14.18
N VAL A 468 -4.25 -24.04 14.42
CA VAL A 468 -4.08 -23.43 15.75
C VAL A 468 -5.43 -22.97 16.26
N GLU A 469 -5.87 -23.50 17.39
CA GLU A 469 -7.02 -22.98 18.10
C GLU A 469 -6.55 -21.98 19.17
N ALA A 470 -7.00 -20.72 19.03
CA ALA A 470 -6.67 -19.64 19.94
C ALA A 470 -7.92 -18.86 20.36
N ASN A 471 -7.91 -18.35 21.59
CA ASN A 471 -8.84 -17.32 22.03
C ASN A 471 -8.25 -15.96 21.64
N VAL A 472 -9.10 -15.12 21.07
CA VAL A 472 -8.72 -13.76 20.68
C VAL A 472 -9.41 -12.80 21.65
N GLY A 473 -8.62 -11.95 22.28
CA GLY A 473 -9.12 -10.90 23.17
C GLY A 473 -9.74 -9.75 22.38
N ALA A 474 -10.41 -8.82 23.08
CA ALA A 474 -10.90 -7.61 22.47
C ALA A 474 -9.74 -6.84 21.80
N PRO A 475 -9.98 -6.20 20.65
CA PRO A 475 -8.97 -5.39 20.00
C PRO A 475 -8.42 -4.34 20.96
N GLN A 476 -7.10 -4.19 20.99
CA GLN A 476 -6.45 -3.13 21.76
C GLN A 476 -6.02 -2.01 20.82
N VAL A 477 -6.26 -0.79 21.28
CA VAL A 477 -5.87 0.43 20.55
C VAL A 477 -4.40 0.70 20.81
N ALA A 478 -3.63 0.95 19.78
CA ALA A 478 -2.24 1.35 19.90
C ALA A 478 -2.16 2.83 20.30
N TYR A 479 -2.33 3.09 21.58
CA TYR A 479 -2.14 4.40 22.16
C TYR A 479 -0.68 4.84 22.00
N ARG A 480 -0.46 6.15 22.08
CA ARG A 480 0.86 6.78 22.12
C ARG A 480 0.92 7.74 23.31
N GLU A 481 2.12 8.14 23.66
CA GLU A 481 2.36 9.18 24.65
C GLU A 481 3.06 10.35 24.01
N THR A 482 2.79 11.56 24.47
CA THR A 482 3.55 12.76 24.10
C THR A 482 3.59 13.76 25.25
N ILE A 483 4.22 14.91 25.05
CA ILE A 483 4.38 15.95 26.06
C ILE A 483 3.78 17.27 25.58
N ARG A 484 3.33 18.11 26.54
CA ARG A 484 2.70 19.41 26.22
C ARG A 484 3.64 20.60 26.34
N LYS A 485 4.72 20.48 27.11
CA LYS A 485 5.59 21.63 27.41
C LYS A 485 7.06 21.24 27.43
N PRO A 486 7.95 22.17 27.09
CA PRO A 486 9.38 21.94 27.19
C PRO A 486 9.82 21.85 28.66
N VAL A 487 10.81 21.01 28.93
CA VAL A 487 11.39 20.83 30.25
C VAL A 487 12.88 20.60 30.10
N LYS A 488 13.66 21.19 31.01
CA LYS A 488 15.08 20.90 31.20
C LYS A 488 15.24 20.05 32.48
N THR A 489 15.96 18.95 32.38
CA THR A 489 16.23 18.07 33.54
C THR A 489 17.63 17.52 33.50
N GLU A 490 18.11 17.07 34.65
CA GLU A 490 19.37 16.35 34.76
C GLU A 490 19.12 14.90 35.23
N GLY A 491 19.84 13.96 34.63
CA GLY A 491 19.90 12.58 35.07
C GLY A 491 21.28 12.28 35.63
N LYS A 492 21.34 11.63 36.80
CA LYS A 492 22.59 11.24 37.43
C LYS A 492 22.50 9.78 37.89
N PHE A 493 23.44 8.97 37.44
CA PHE A 493 23.53 7.57 37.82
C PHE A 493 24.88 7.32 38.48
N ILE A 494 24.84 6.98 39.77
CA ILE A 494 26.02 6.67 40.57
C ILE A 494 25.74 5.37 41.29
N ARG A 495 26.60 4.38 41.06
CA ARG A 495 26.54 3.10 41.76
C ARG A 495 27.94 2.67 42.17
N GLN A 496 28.15 2.44 43.48
CA GLN A 496 29.37 1.84 44.02
C GLN A 496 29.03 0.51 44.62
N SER A 497 29.57 -0.57 44.09
CA SER A 497 29.43 -1.90 44.63
C SER A 497 30.77 -2.63 44.59
N GLY A 498 31.56 -2.51 45.69
CA GLY A 498 32.73 -3.35 45.99
C GLY A 498 33.74 -3.59 44.88
N GLY A 499 34.03 -2.58 44.04
CA GLY A 499 34.94 -2.68 42.90
C GLY A 499 34.87 -1.43 42.03
N LYS A 500 34.94 -1.57 40.69
CA LYS A 500 34.79 -0.46 39.75
C LYS A 500 33.40 0.14 39.88
N GLY A 501 33.30 1.44 40.15
CA GLY A 501 32.04 2.19 40.21
C GLY A 501 31.36 2.33 38.86
N GLN A 502 30.16 2.85 38.86
CA GLN A 502 29.44 3.28 37.63
C GLN A 502 29.01 4.72 37.81
N TYR A 503 29.34 5.55 36.82
CA TYR A 503 29.02 6.97 36.81
C TYR A 503 28.53 7.41 35.46
N GLY A 504 27.40 8.09 35.41
CA GLY A 504 26.87 8.80 34.26
C GLY A 504 26.08 10.02 34.70
N HIS A 505 26.25 11.14 34.01
CA HIS A 505 25.53 12.38 34.26
C HIS A 505 25.22 13.07 32.93
N VAL A 506 23.96 13.37 32.70
CA VAL A 506 23.47 14.06 31.49
C VAL A 506 22.49 15.15 31.88
N VAL A 507 22.54 16.26 31.16
CA VAL A 507 21.53 17.32 31.23
C VAL A 507 20.86 17.40 29.86
N ILE A 508 19.55 17.25 29.86
CA ILE A 508 18.74 17.23 28.63
C ILE A 508 17.66 18.30 28.67
N GLU A 509 17.39 18.85 27.51
CA GLU A 509 16.21 19.66 27.22
C GLU A 509 15.29 18.85 26.34
N VAL A 510 14.03 18.71 26.75
CA VAL A 510 13.02 17.94 26.04
C VAL A 510 11.89 18.89 25.68
N GLU A 511 11.51 18.91 24.42
CA GLU A 511 10.46 19.77 23.89
C GLU A 511 9.50 18.97 23.01
N PRO A 512 8.21 19.38 22.89
CA PRO A 512 7.30 18.80 21.93
C PRO A 512 7.83 18.92 20.51
N GLY A 513 7.79 17.81 19.76
CA GLY A 513 8.11 17.78 18.32
C GLY A 513 6.88 18.08 17.48
N GLU A 514 7.09 18.22 16.16
CA GLU A 514 5.98 18.30 15.20
C GLU A 514 5.28 16.95 15.08
N PRO A 515 3.95 16.92 14.86
CA PRO A 515 3.22 15.67 14.67
C PRO A 515 3.84 14.79 13.57
N GLY A 516 4.11 13.52 13.90
CA GLY A 516 4.68 12.54 12.98
C GLY A 516 6.20 12.50 12.90
N THR A 517 6.92 13.29 13.69
CA THR A 517 8.41 13.28 13.73
C THR A 517 8.97 12.15 14.59
N GLY A 518 8.15 11.57 15.48
CA GLY A 518 8.56 10.51 16.38
C GLY A 518 9.53 10.99 17.46
N PHE A 519 10.61 10.24 17.70
CA PHE A 519 11.65 10.64 18.65
C PHE A 519 12.84 11.24 17.90
N GLU A 520 13.14 12.51 18.16
CA GLU A 520 14.29 13.22 17.62
C GLU A 520 15.35 13.42 18.71
N PHE A 521 16.62 13.20 18.36
CA PHE A 521 17.74 13.45 19.25
C PHE A 521 18.72 14.45 18.64
N VAL A 522 19.15 15.40 19.45
CA VAL A 522 20.18 16.39 19.08
C VAL A 522 21.21 16.48 20.18
N SER A 523 22.49 16.44 19.84
CA SER A 523 23.58 16.72 20.78
C SER A 523 24.11 18.13 20.57
N LYS A 524 24.10 18.93 21.64
CA LYS A 524 24.72 20.26 21.70
C LYS A 524 25.91 20.31 22.68
N ILE A 525 26.54 19.17 22.95
CA ILE A 525 27.69 19.09 23.85
C ILE A 525 28.86 19.91 23.27
N VAL A 526 29.40 20.82 24.06
CA VAL A 526 30.55 21.66 23.74
C VAL A 526 31.67 21.43 24.76
N GLY A 527 32.91 21.52 24.32
CA GLY A 527 34.06 21.48 25.21
C GLY A 527 34.41 20.11 25.82
N GLY A 528 33.83 19.02 25.32
CA GLY A 528 34.18 17.67 25.79
C GLY A 528 33.58 17.31 27.16
N ALA A 529 32.50 17.95 27.59
CA ALA A 529 31.81 17.66 28.85
C ALA A 529 31.38 16.17 28.93
N ILE A 530 31.03 15.58 27.79
CA ILE A 530 30.80 14.14 27.62
C ILE A 530 31.62 13.66 26.40
N PRO A 531 32.45 12.60 26.53
CA PRO A 531 33.14 11.99 25.40
C PRO A 531 32.14 11.53 24.31
N LYS A 532 32.55 11.65 23.02
CA LYS A 532 31.70 11.31 21.89
C LYS A 532 31.19 9.87 21.94
N GLU A 533 31.98 8.94 22.46
CA GLU A 533 31.65 7.52 22.64
C GLU A 533 30.47 7.27 23.57
N TYR A 534 30.13 8.20 24.47
CA TYR A 534 29.02 8.07 25.40
C TYR A 534 27.73 8.77 24.94
N VAL A 535 27.81 9.62 23.91
CA VAL A 535 26.62 10.32 23.37
C VAL A 535 25.64 9.32 22.73
N GLY A 536 26.15 8.42 21.88
CA GLY A 536 25.31 7.37 21.26
C GLY A 536 24.61 6.44 22.27
N PRO A 537 25.32 5.88 23.26
CA PRO A 537 24.70 5.13 24.35
C PRO A 537 23.63 5.91 25.13
N ALA A 538 23.84 7.20 25.41
CA ALA A 538 22.83 8.03 26.07
C ALA A 538 21.58 8.22 25.19
N GLU A 539 21.75 8.49 23.89
CA GLU A 539 20.66 8.53 22.91
C GLU A 539 19.90 7.21 22.87
N GLN A 540 20.60 6.08 22.77
CA GLN A 540 19.99 4.76 22.74
C GLN A 540 19.16 4.49 24.00
N GLY A 541 19.67 4.87 25.18
CA GLY A 541 18.92 4.73 26.43
C GLY A 541 17.66 5.59 26.47
N MET A 542 17.69 6.80 25.95
CA MET A 542 16.51 7.67 25.82
C MET A 542 15.49 7.08 24.84
N LYS A 543 15.94 6.63 23.66
CA LYS A 543 15.11 6.07 22.62
C LYS A 543 14.40 4.80 23.09
N GLU A 544 15.12 3.85 23.62
CA GLU A 544 14.54 2.59 24.15
C GLU A 544 13.51 2.86 25.26
N LYS A 545 13.76 3.88 26.09
CA LYS A 545 12.82 4.26 27.15
C LYS A 545 11.55 4.89 26.57
N CYS A 546 11.67 5.73 25.56
CA CYS A 546 10.50 6.25 24.83
C CYS A 546 9.73 5.15 24.13
N GLU A 547 10.39 4.20 23.50
CA GLU A 547 9.75 3.03 22.88
C GLU A 547 8.99 2.16 23.88
N SER A 548 9.50 2.00 25.12
CA SER A 548 8.84 1.24 26.17
C SER A 548 7.69 1.97 26.85
N GLY A 549 7.54 3.27 26.61
CA GLY A 549 6.56 4.13 27.26
C GLY A 549 6.95 4.58 28.68
N ILE A 550 6.33 5.67 29.12
CA ILE A 550 6.69 6.33 30.40
C ILE A 550 5.48 6.60 31.27
N LEU A 551 4.35 7.03 30.70
CA LEU A 551 3.14 7.37 31.45
C LEU A 551 2.27 6.13 31.72
N ALA A 552 2.02 5.34 30.67
CA ALA A 552 1.13 4.18 30.69
C ALA A 552 1.70 2.96 29.93
N GLY A 553 2.98 3.01 29.52
CA GLY A 553 3.63 1.91 28.81
C GLY A 553 3.41 1.94 27.30
N TYR A 554 2.95 3.06 26.74
CA TYR A 554 2.81 3.25 25.29
C TYR A 554 3.96 4.09 24.72
N PRO A 555 4.43 3.81 23.50
CA PRO A 555 5.55 4.56 22.92
C PRO A 555 5.35 6.07 22.96
N VAL A 556 6.37 6.80 23.41
CA VAL A 556 6.41 8.26 23.40
C VAL A 556 6.81 8.72 22.01
N ILE A 557 6.00 9.57 21.40
CA ILE A 557 6.22 10.11 20.05
C ILE A 557 6.20 11.65 20.05
N ASP A 558 6.67 12.24 18.96
CA ASP A 558 6.68 13.68 18.72
C ASP A 558 7.36 14.45 19.84
N VAL A 559 8.56 13.99 20.18
CA VAL A 559 9.39 14.53 21.24
C VAL A 559 10.81 14.71 20.74
N LYS A 560 11.34 15.89 20.95
CA LYS A 560 12.74 16.22 20.66
C LYS A 560 13.55 16.35 21.93
N ALA A 561 14.55 15.51 22.07
CA ALA A 561 15.49 15.51 23.18
C ALA A 561 16.82 16.13 22.75
N THR A 562 17.25 17.17 23.43
CA THR A 562 18.54 17.83 23.20
C THR A 562 19.46 17.58 24.39
N LEU A 563 20.55 16.89 24.15
CA LEU A 563 21.61 16.71 25.14
C LEU A 563 22.48 17.97 25.18
N VAL A 564 22.40 18.75 26.28
CA VAL A 564 23.01 20.08 26.38
C VAL A 564 24.24 20.11 27.24
N ASP A 565 24.36 19.26 28.28
CA ASP A 565 25.48 19.22 29.20
C ASP A 565 25.59 17.87 29.90
N GLY A 566 26.60 17.66 30.67
CA GLY A 566 26.82 16.49 31.49
C GLY A 566 28.22 16.42 32.08
N SER A 567 28.53 15.28 32.68
CA SER A 567 29.91 15.02 33.15
C SER A 567 30.20 13.53 33.15
N PHE A 568 31.46 13.19 33.09
CA PHE A 568 31.94 11.81 33.14
C PHE A 568 33.05 11.65 34.17
N HIS A 569 33.37 10.42 34.50
CA HIS A 569 34.47 10.06 35.40
C HIS A 569 35.39 9.08 34.66
N ASP A 570 36.68 9.41 34.61
CA ASP A 570 37.65 8.66 33.77
C ASP A 570 37.71 7.16 34.03
N VAL A 571 37.38 6.71 35.26
CA VAL A 571 37.48 5.31 35.67
C VAL A 571 36.11 4.62 35.71
N ASP A 572 35.05 5.34 36.16
CA ASP A 572 33.73 4.77 36.50
C ASP A 572 32.67 4.99 35.41
N SER A 573 32.98 5.80 34.38
CA SER A 573 32.08 5.96 33.26
C SER A 573 32.19 4.81 32.26
N SER A 574 31.04 4.43 31.68
CA SER A 574 30.92 3.38 30.68
C SER A 574 29.72 3.65 29.78
N GLU A 575 29.69 3.03 28.60
CA GLU A 575 28.53 3.07 27.70
C GLU A 575 27.24 2.66 28.38
N MET A 576 27.31 1.59 29.20
CA MET A 576 26.14 1.12 29.97
C MET A 576 25.66 2.14 30.99
N ALA A 577 26.57 2.85 31.70
CA ALA A 577 26.18 3.88 32.64
C ALA A 577 25.49 5.06 31.93
N PHE A 578 25.99 5.46 30.74
CA PHE A 578 25.36 6.51 29.96
C PHE A 578 24.04 6.07 29.31
N LYS A 579 23.89 4.82 28.91
CA LYS A 579 22.60 4.24 28.48
C LYS A 579 21.56 4.30 29.60
N ILE A 580 21.93 3.87 30.80
CA ILE A 580 21.05 3.91 31.98
C ILE A 580 20.67 5.35 32.33
N VAL A 581 21.63 6.27 32.41
CA VAL A 581 21.32 7.65 32.77
C VAL A 581 20.53 8.39 31.70
N GLY A 582 20.72 8.06 30.42
CA GLY A 582 19.87 8.55 29.33
C GLY A 582 18.41 8.12 29.52
N SER A 583 18.19 6.84 29.81
CA SER A 583 16.87 6.30 30.13
C SER A 583 16.23 6.98 31.35
N MET A 584 16.98 7.21 32.43
CA MET A 584 16.48 7.88 33.64
C MET A 584 16.14 9.35 33.36
N ALA A 585 16.99 10.07 32.64
CA ALA A 585 16.81 11.47 32.34
C ALA A 585 15.57 11.73 31.46
N ILE A 586 15.37 10.94 30.41
CA ILE A 586 14.19 11.10 29.55
C ILE A 586 12.91 10.74 30.30
N GLN A 587 12.94 9.72 31.16
CA GLN A 587 11.78 9.35 31.99
C GLN A 587 11.37 10.51 32.92
N ASP A 588 12.32 11.13 33.61
CA ASP A 588 12.08 12.26 34.50
C ASP A 588 11.60 13.50 33.73
N ALA A 589 12.22 13.77 32.56
CA ALA A 589 11.82 14.87 31.68
C ALA A 589 10.38 14.74 31.21
N VAL A 590 10.01 13.60 30.65
CA VAL A 590 8.65 13.35 30.13
C VAL A 590 7.62 13.49 31.25
N MET A 591 7.86 12.91 32.42
CA MET A 591 6.94 13.02 33.57
C MET A 591 6.74 14.47 34.04
N LYS A 592 7.76 15.32 33.95
CA LYS A 592 7.67 16.76 34.28
C LYS A 592 7.10 17.61 33.16
N ALA A 593 7.14 17.13 31.92
CA ALA A 593 6.70 17.84 30.73
C ALA A 593 5.17 17.79 30.48
N SER A 594 4.38 17.37 31.47
CA SER A 594 2.93 17.16 31.36
C SER A 594 2.58 16.16 30.27
N PRO A 595 2.93 14.87 30.46
CA PRO A 595 2.67 13.84 29.48
C PRO A 595 1.18 13.61 29.30
N VAL A 596 0.77 13.28 28.07
CA VAL A 596 -0.60 12.98 27.69
C VAL A 596 -0.64 11.71 26.82
N LEU A 597 -1.77 11.03 26.86
CA LEU A 597 -2.07 9.92 25.95
C LEU A 597 -2.65 10.44 24.66
N LEU A 598 -2.23 9.81 23.56
CA LEU A 598 -2.77 10.01 22.23
C LEU A 598 -3.51 8.75 21.80
N GLU A 599 -4.63 8.93 21.10
CA GLU A 599 -5.40 7.87 20.47
C GLU A 599 -5.42 8.02 18.95
N PRO A 600 -5.44 6.92 18.18
CA PRO A 600 -5.52 7.00 16.74
C PRO A 600 -6.93 7.44 16.33
N MET A 601 -7.01 8.53 15.56
CA MET A 601 -8.22 9.06 14.96
C MET A 601 -8.37 8.50 13.54
N MET A 602 -9.54 7.94 13.27
CA MET A 602 -9.89 7.41 11.96
C MET A 602 -10.74 8.42 11.21
N LYS A 603 -10.39 8.69 9.96
CA LYS A 603 -11.29 9.36 9.03
C LYS A 603 -12.28 8.31 8.55
N VAL A 604 -13.52 8.50 8.92
CA VAL A 604 -14.65 7.61 8.62
C VAL A 604 -15.53 8.27 7.58
N GLU A 605 -15.81 7.59 6.50
CA GLU A 605 -16.76 8.00 5.48
C GLU A 605 -17.90 6.99 5.45
N VAL A 606 -19.11 7.46 5.63
CA VAL A 606 -20.32 6.64 5.67
C VAL A 606 -21.25 7.05 4.55
N GLU A 607 -21.70 6.09 3.77
CA GLU A 607 -22.69 6.29 2.72
C GLU A 607 -23.96 5.50 3.05
N VAL A 608 -25.08 6.21 3.14
CA VAL A 608 -26.38 5.64 3.50
C VAL A 608 -27.50 6.31 2.70
N PRO A 609 -28.65 5.65 2.49
CA PRO A 609 -29.84 6.36 2.02
C PRO A 609 -30.20 7.53 2.95
N GLU A 610 -30.68 8.63 2.39
CA GLU A 610 -30.96 9.87 3.13
C GLU A 610 -31.84 9.64 4.37
N ASP A 611 -32.77 8.67 4.32
CA ASP A 611 -33.64 8.32 5.45
C ASP A 611 -32.88 7.92 6.72
N PHE A 612 -31.64 7.44 6.59
CA PHE A 612 -30.81 6.97 7.73
C PHE A 612 -29.76 7.99 8.15
N LEU A 613 -29.68 9.15 7.50
CA LEU A 613 -28.65 10.16 7.78
C LEU A 613 -28.66 10.59 9.26
N GLY A 614 -29.84 10.83 9.81
CA GLY A 614 -30.00 11.26 11.20
C GLY A 614 -29.48 10.21 12.21
N ASP A 615 -29.79 8.94 11.99
CA ASP A 615 -29.35 7.83 12.84
C ASP A 615 -27.84 7.64 12.79
N VAL A 616 -27.25 7.76 11.60
CA VAL A 616 -25.79 7.65 11.41
C VAL A 616 -25.07 8.82 12.08
N MET A 617 -25.54 10.05 11.91
CA MET A 617 -24.96 11.22 12.57
C MET A 617 -25.04 11.11 14.10
N GLY A 618 -26.18 10.67 14.62
CA GLY A 618 -26.37 10.40 16.05
C GLY A 618 -25.40 9.35 16.58
N ASP A 619 -25.20 8.28 15.82
CA ASP A 619 -24.27 7.19 16.17
C ASP A 619 -22.81 7.66 16.16
N LEU A 620 -22.37 8.34 15.10
CA LEU A 620 -21.00 8.87 15.02
C LEU A 620 -20.71 9.87 16.14
N ASN A 621 -21.66 10.76 16.47
CA ASN A 621 -21.53 11.67 17.61
C ASN A 621 -21.42 10.92 18.95
N SER A 622 -22.21 9.85 19.15
CA SER A 622 -22.15 9.05 20.37
C SER A 622 -20.80 8.35 20.53
N ARG A 623 -20.09 8.11 19.42
CA ARG A 623 -18.74 7.54 19.34
C ARG A 623 -17.62 8.60 19.40
N ARG A 624 -17.90 9.76 19.97
CA ARG A 624 -16.95 10.90 20.02
C ARG A 624 -16.50 11.38 18.64
N GLY A 625 -17.29 11.10 17.61
CA GLY A 625 -16.97 11.50 16.24
C GLY A 625 -17.12 13.02 16.02
N GLN A 626 -16.18 13.59 15.32
CA GLN A 626 -16.19 14.98 14.86
C GLN A 626 -16.61 14.99 13.39
N ILE A 627 -17.84 15.43 13.10
CA ILE A 627 -18.36 15.48 11.73
C ILE A 627 -17.66 16.63 11.00
N GLU A 628 -16.95 16.32 9.92
CA GLU A 628 -16.22 17.30 9.10
C GLU A 628 -17.02 17.74 7.87
N GLY A 629 -17.85 16.88 7.32
CA GLY A 629 -18.59 17.18 6.11
C GLY A 629 -19.80 16.28 5.92
N MET A 630 -20.78 16.83 5.20
CA MET A 630 -21.97 16.12 4.78
C MET A 630 -22.26 16.48 3.32
N GLY A 631 -22.66 15.49 2.56
CA GLY A 631 -23.12 15.63 1.19
C GLY A 631 -24.30 14.74 0.93
N SER A 632 -25.08 15.06 -0.09
CA SER A 632 -26.11 14.18 -0.61
C SER A 632 -25.94 14.10 -2.12
N GLU A 633 -25.94 12.91 -2.63
CA GLU A 633 -25.79 12.66 -4.05
C GLU A 633 -26.68 11.49 -4.47
N GLN A 634 -27.61 11.75 -5.40
CA GLN A 634 -28.53 10.75 -5.96
C GLN A 634 -29.35 9.93 -4.93
N GLY A 635 -29.79 10.60 -3.83
CA GLY A 635 -30.56 9.93 -2.77
C GLY A 635 -29.71 9.12 -1.79
N LEU A 636 -28.38 9.20 -1.90
CA LEU A 636 -27.43 8.69 -0.92
C LEU A 636 -26.82 9.86 -0.16
N ALA A 637 -26.89 9.80 1.14
CA ALA A 637 -26.20 10.74 2.01
C ALA A 637 -24.80 10.22 2.32
N LYS A 638 -23.82 11.11 2.26
CA LYS A 638 -22.41 10.83 2.61
C LYS A 638 -22.04 11.68 3.83
N VAL A 639 -21.51 11.03 4.87
CA VAL A 639 -21.02 11.68 6.09
C VAL A 639 -19.54 11.39 6.23
N THR A 640 -18.73 12.43 6.41
CA THR A 640 -17.31 12.30 6.73
C THR A 640 -17.10 12.78 8.16
N ALA A 641 -16.45 11.95 8.97
CA ALA A 641 -16.17 12.24 10.38
C ALA A 641 -14.79 11.72 10.79
N LYS A 642 -14.22 12.37 11.81
CA LYS A 642 -13.06 11.84 12.54
C LYS A 642 -13.54 11.18 13.82
N VAL A 643 -13.25 9.89 13.98
CA VAL A 643 -13.72 9.08 15.12
C VAL A 643 -12.54 8.34 15.73
N PRO A 644 -12.41 8.29 17.06
CA PRO A 644 -11.38 7.47 17.70
C PRO A 644 -11.53 5.98 17.34
N LEU A 645 -10.44 5.31 17.03
CA LEU A 645 -10.46 3.88 16.69
C LEU A 645 -11.13 3.03 17.77
N SER A 646 -10.91 3.39 19.05
CA SER A 646 -11.53 2.69 20.20
C SER A 646 -13.06 2.62 20.15
N GLU A 647 -13.69 3.59 19.47
CA GLU A 647 -15.16 3.69 19.34
C GLU A 647 -15.69 3.03 18.05
N MET A 648 -14.78 2.61 17.17
CA MET A 648 -15.16 2.03 15.87
C MET A 648 -15.29 0.51 15.87
N PHE A 649 -14.87 -0.17 16.96
CA PHE A 649 -15.04 -1.60 17.04
C PHE A 649 -16.51 -2.01 17.01
N GLY A 650 -16.82 -2.96 16.13
CA GLY A 650 -18.19 -3.42 15.90
C GLY A 650 -19.06 -2.49 15.07
N TYR A 651 -18.53 -1.34 14.59
CA TYR A 651 -19.29 -0.36 13.82
C TYR A 651 -19.90 -0.94 12.53
N ALA A 652 -19.20 -1.89 11.88
CA ALA A 652 -19.74 -2.58 10.70
C ALA A 652 -21.08 -3.28 10.98
N THR A 653 -21.21 -3.89 12.14
CA THR A 653 -22.45 -4.55 12.57
C THR A 653 -23.52 -3.52 12.91
N ASP A 654 -23.14 -2.46 13.62
CA ASP A 654 -24.07 -1.42 14.07
C ASP A 654 -24.65 -0.64 12.89
N ILE A 655 -23.82 -0.24 11.92
CA ILE A 655 -24.31 0.47 10.74
C ILE A 655 -25.23 -0.40 9.88
N ARG A 656 -24.89 -1.69 9.70
CA ARG A 656 -25.77 -2.64 8.97
C ARG A 656 -27.11 -2.81 9.67
N SER A 657 -27.11 -2.94 10.98
CA SER A 657 -28.34 -3.04 11.79
C SER A 657 -29.21 -1.80 11.66
N LYS A 658 -28.62 -0.59 11.79
CA LYS A 658 -29.33 0.69 11.74
C LYS A 658 -29.84 1.04 10.35
N THR A 659 -29.14 0.61 9.29
CA THR A 659 -29.48 0.93 7.90
C THR A 659 -30.13 -0.20 7.13
N GLN A 660 -30.56 -1.27 7.82
CA GLN A 660 -31.15 -2.46 7.19
C GLN A 660 -30.23 -3.08 6.13
N GLY A 661 -28.92 -3.09 6.39
CA GLY A 661 -27.90 -3.62 5.49
C GLY A 661 -27.52 -2.72 4.32
N ARG A 662 -28.08 -1.48 4.23
CA ARG A 662 -27.87 -0.57 3.10
C ARG A 662 -26.73 0.42 3.33
N GLY A 663 -26.24 0.58 4.56
CA GLY A 663 -25.12 1.45 4.90
C GLY A 663 -23.79 0.78 4.59
N ILE A 664 -22.91 1.52 3.98
CA ILE A 664 -21.51 1.16 3.79
C ILE A 664 -20.63 2.22 4.45
N PHE A 665 -19.50 1.81 4.97
CA PHE A 665 -18.52 2.74 5.49
C PHE A 665 -17.12 2.31 5.09
N SER A 666 -16.24 3.28 5.05
CA SER A 666 -14.80 3.09 5.01
C SER A 666 -14.16 3.89 6.13
N MET A 667 -13.04 3.41 6.64
CA MET A 667 -12.24 4.17 7.59
C MET A 667 -10.76 4.03 7.25
N GLU A 668 -10.05 5.12 7.43
CA GLU A 668 -8.61 5.18 7.25
C GLU A 668 -7.97 5.90 8.44
N PHE A 669 -6.74 5.52 8.78
CA PHE A 669 -6.00 6.25 9.80
C PHE A 669 -5.77 7.70 9.34
N SER A 670 -6.09 8.66 10.20
CA SER A 670 -5.92 10.08 9.93
C SER A 670 -4.69 10.63 10.66
N HIS A 671 -4.73 10.64 11.98
CA HIS A 671 -3.70 11.18 12.84
C HIS A 671 -3.89 10.67 14.28
N TYR A 672 -2.95 10.98 15.16
CA TYR A 672 -3.12 10.84 16.59
C TYR A 672 -3.67 12.13 17.19
N ASP A 673 -4.63 12.02 18.12
CA ASP A 673 -5.19 13.15 18.87
C ASP A 673 -5.22 12.85 20.35
N GLU A 674 -5.32 13.88 21.17
CA GLU A 674 -5.26 13.73 22.62
C GLU A 674 -6.50 13.05 23.20
N VAL A 675 -6.30 12.02 24.01
CA VAL A 675 -7.37 11.30 24.70
C VAL A 675 -8.02 12.22 25.75
N PRO A 676 -9.36 12.35 25.82
CA PRO A 676 -10.05 13.09 26.87
C PRO A 676 -9.63 12.61 28.26
N ARG A 677 -9.46 13.54 29.18
CA ARG A 677 -8.86 13.28 30.51
C ARG A 677 -9.52 12.12 31.27
N ASN A 678 -10.84 12.03 31.27
CA ASN A 678 -11.60 10.99 31.93
C ASN A 678 -11.32 9.60 31.35
N VAL A 679 -11.15 9.52 30.02
CA VAL A 679 -10.82 8.27 29.30
C VAL A 679 -9.36 7.92 29.56
N ALA A 680 -8.45 8.92 29.48
CA ALA A 680 -7.02 8.73 29.72
C ALA A 680 -6.75 8.18 31.13
N GLU A 681 -7.42 8.72 32.18
CA GLU A 681 -7.27 8.23 33.55
C GLU A 681 -7.67 6.75 33.70
N ALA A 682 -8.73 6.31 33.01
CA ALA A 682 -9.15 4.89 33.00
C ALA A 682 -8.12 3.99 32.30
N ILE A 683 -7.58 4.44 31.16
CA ILE A 683 -6.57 3.69 30.40
C ILE A 683 -5.27 3.55 31.23
N ILE A 684 -4.82 4.65 31.84
CA ILE A 684 -3.62 4.65 32.69
C ILE A 684 -3.79 3.74 33.92
N ALA A 685 -4.98 3.76 34.55
CA ALA A 685 -5.26 2.89 35.69
C ALA A 685 -5.21 1.41 35.28
N LYS A 686 -5.80 1.06 34.13
CA LYS A 686 -5.78 -0.30 33.60
C LYS A 686 -4.36 -0.77 33.27
N SER A 687 -3.55 0.08 32.63
CA SER A 687 -2.17 -0.27 32.26
C SER A 687 -1.26 -0.49 33.48
N LYS A 688 -1.54 0.17 34.61
CA LYS A 688 -0.79 0.02 35.87
C LYS A 688 -1.31 -1.12 36.77
N GLY A 689 -2.25 -1.92 36.29
CA GLY A 689 -2.81 -3.04 37.05
C GLY A 689 -3.68 -2.64 38.23
N ASN A 690 -4.18 -1.40 38.29
CA ASN A 690 -4.98 -0.83 39.37
C ASN A 690 -6.50 -0.78 39.04
N ALA A 691 -6.98 -1.58 38.08
CA ALA A 691 -8.39 -1.61 37.68
C ALA A 691 -9.11 -2.88 38.16
#